data_69955e28acc87aaafe5e17992da79864
#
_entry.id   69955e28acc87aaafe5e17992da79864
#
_cell.length_a   1.000
_cell.length_b   1.000
_cell.length_c   1.000
_cell.angle_alpha   90.00
_cell.angle_beta   90.00
_cell.angle_gamma   90.00
#
_symmetry.space_group_name_H-M   'P 1'
#
loop_
_entity.id
_entity.type
_entity.pdbx_description
1 polymer ?
#
loop_
_entity_poly.entity_id
_entity_poly.type
_entity_poly.pdbx_seq_one_letter_code
_entity_poly.pdbx_strand_id
1 'polypeptide(L)'
;MFFYIKRLVLFIIFISLFSSLSALAQDNKLTKDERAFLDYAKTGKTKNIEKLLKKNIDINVKDTNGMKNTALIYAADLGFKDTVKVLIDSGADVNIRNEVGETAIMKSVFAINFETINGKNYNNYNDIIDMIMSKNANLEYMNSQKQTALMLAPSQIRNKLIRKIKEGNKNVKNCFGDYPLIYAASKNDSYLTRVLINERVDINQQDEKGDTALIVASFWGRYTIAKILIDGKAKVNIANKKGDTALKNALYNKHYNIADALIKAKADLQIKINNENILLYLSKNAYDYDYSGSIRNMISSVNINERDKNGNTALINIAIGKEDKNRLKKIRAVISGRANVNIQNNEGYTALMCIASDGDEATIRALISAKSDLDVEDRDGNTALIYAAQNNNVGGVKAIIRGKPNLNKQNKNGNNALMIASKNGNEELVRSLISAKADLNRQDKDGNTALMLSVLNKKNKIVKILIEAGANISIKNKENKDILSVIRKGYDYLNIIEIICPINSKEQNFIDYAKDDINGIKSLLNDKSVNIDAQNKFGDTALIKASFNGQDDIVKILLEANASLNMQDNFGHTALIDASRQGYDKVAKQLIDAKANLNIQNIYGKTALILASFYNHSDIVKLLVNAGANRNIKDNDGKTALMYAREKGYSDIVSLLR
;
A
#
# COMPACT_ATOMS: atom_id res chain seq x y z
N MET A 1 29.79 -3.95 12.13
CA MET A 1 30.59 -2.95 12.84
C MET A 1 31.31 -3.53 14.06
N PHE A 2 30.63 -4.27 14.94
CA PHE A 2 31.25 -4.89 16.15
C PHE A 2 32.32 -5.97 15.84
N PHE A 3 32.23 -6.68 14.73
CA PHE A 3 33.21 -7.71 14.32
C PHE A 3 34.54 -7.13 13.79
N TYR A 4 34.50 -5.94 13.22
CA TYR A 4 35.69 -5.24 12.73
C TYR A 4 36.49 -4.62 13.89
N ILE A 5 35.82 -4.13 14.93
CA ILE A 5 36.46 -3.55 16.11
C ILE A 5 37.18 -4.62 16.95
N LYS A 6 36.61 -5.82 17.09
CA LYS A 6 37.27 -6.95 17.80
C LYS A 6 38.54 -7.45 17.08
N ARG A 7 38.52 -7.48 15.75
CA ARG A 7 39.73 -7.84 14.96
C ARG A 7 40.80 -6.76 15.00
N LEU A 8 40.40 -5.48 15.03
CA LEU A 8 41.34 -4.37 15.14
C LEU A 8 42.01 -4.33 16.51
N VAL A 9 41.27 -4.57 17.57
CA VAL A 9 41.79 -4.64 18.96
C VAL A 9 42.72 -5.86 19.14
N LEU A 10 42.35 -7.03 18.58
CA LEU A 10 43.24 -8.20 18.59
C LEU A 10 44.51 -8.00 17.74
N PHE A 11 44.40 -7.28 16.62
CA PHE A 11 45.55 -6.95 15.77
C PHE A 11 46.49 -5.94 16.47
N ILE A 12 45.94 -4.99 17.20
CA ILE A 12 46.72 -4.01 18.00
C ILE A 12 47.43 -4.72 19.19
N ILE A 13 46.73 -5.67 19.86
CA ILE A 13 47.33 -6.47 20.95
C ILE A 13 48.40 -7.42 20.38
N PHE A 14 48.20 -8.00 19.19
CA PHE A 14 49.22 -8.87 18.56
C PHE A 14 50.46 -8.09 18.10
N ILE A 15 50.27 -6.87 17.59
CA ILE A 15 51.41 -5.98 17.24
C ILE A 15 52.15 -5.53 18.50
N SER A 16 51.46 -5.24 19.63
CA SER A 16 52.09 -4.87 20.90
C SER A 16 52.86 -6.02 21.54
N LEU A 17 52.40 -7.27 21.41
CA LEU A 17 53.11 -8.46 21.87
C LEU A 17 54.32 -8.84 20.96
N PHE A 18 54.21 -8.65 19.64
CA PHE A 18 55.33 -8.89 18.72
C PHE A 18 56.41 -7.81 18.80
N SER A 19 56.00 -6.56 19.10
CA SER A 19 56.96 -5.46 19.31
C SER A 19 57.72 -5.62 20.65
N SER A 20 57.13 -6.21 21.66
CA SER A 20 57.82 -6.49 22.95
C SER A 20 58.86 -7.60 22.87
N LEU A 21 58.68 -8.60 21.96
CA LEU A 21 59.66 -9.66 21.74
C LEU A 21 60.84 -9.24 20.80
N SER A 22 60.59 -8.36 19.84
CA SER A 22 61.67 -7.79 18.98
C SER A 22 62.45 -6.68 19.69
N ALA A 23 61.84 -6.05 20.71
CA ALA A 23 62.46 -4.98 21.52
C ALA A 23 63.62 -5.46 22.38
N LEU A 24 63.63 -6.72 22.78
CA LEU A 24 64.72 -7.29 23.58
C LEU A 24 66.05 -7.52 22.80
N ALA A 25 66.02 -7.43 21.45
CA ALA A 25 67.19 -7.73 20.62
C ALA A 25 67.89 -6.52 19.99
N GLN A 26 67.32 -5.27 20.08
CA GLN A 26 67.85 -4.08 19.41
C GLN A 26 68.17 -2.86 20.31
N ASP A 27 68.15 -3.03 21.61
CA ASP A 27 68.22 -1.92 22.59
C ASP A 27 69.62 -1.32 22.84
N ASN A 28 70.55 -1.50 21.95
CA ASN A 28 71.98 -1.13 22.18
C ASN A 28 72.40 0.24 21.61
N LYS A 29 71.50 1.15 21.23
CA LYS A 29 71.88 2.45 20.62
C LYS A 29 71.51 3.68 21.44
N LEU A 30 70.61 3.61 22.44
CA LEU A 30 70.28 4.77 23.26
C LEU A 30 71.07 4.79 24.56
N THR A 31 71.50 5.95 24.99
CA THR A 31 72.08 6.14 26.33
C THR A 31 71.02 5.92 27.43
N LYS A 32 71.47 5.67 28.65
CA LYS A 32 70.56 5.49 29.81
C LYS A 32 69.69 6.75 30.02
N ASP A 33 70.25 7.93 29.85
CA ASP A 33 69.54 9.21 30.01
C ASP A 33 68.54 9.46 28.87
N GLU A 34 68.85 9.10 27.63
CA GLU A 34 67.90 9.18 26.51
C GLU A 34 66.75 8.22 26.65
N ARG A 35 66.94 6.98 27.09
CA ARG A 35 65.85 6.05 27.43
C ARG A 35 64.95 6.63 28.52
N ALA A 36 65.52 7.09 29.60
CA ALA A 36 64.78 7.71 30.69
C ALA A 36 64.01 8.95 30.25
N PHE A 37 64.56 9.75 29.32
CA PHE A 37 63.93 10.92 28.74
C PHE A 37 62.65 10.56 27.94
N LEU A 38 62.71 9.55 27.10
CA LEU A 38 61.60 9.04 26.35
C LEU A 38 60.53 8.41 27.27
N ASP A 39 60.93 7.66 28.29
CA ASP A 39 60.02 7.05 29.26
C ASP A 39 59.33 8.10 30.16
N TYR A 40 60.01 9.18 30.50
CA TYR A 40 59.38 10.30 31.22
C TYR A 40 58.37 11.04 30.34
N ALA A 41 58.61 11.15 29.01
CA ALA A 41 57.64 11.70 28.07
C ALA A 41 56.39 10.78 27.95
N LYS A 42 56.58 9.46 27.91
CA LYS A 42 55.48 8.47 27.91
C LYS A 42 54.64 8.48 29.19
N THR A 43 55.20 8.96 30.28
CA THR A 43 54.50 8.94 31.62
C THR A 43 54.18 10.35 32.13
N GLY A 44 54.41 11.40 31.36
CA GLY A 44 54.10 12.78 31.74
C GLY A 44 54.91 13.33 32.91
N LYS A 45 56.13 12.81 33.19
CA LYS A 45 56.95 13.21 34.31
C LYS A 45 57.76 14.47 33.94
N THR A 46 57.08 15.60 33.80
CA THR A 46 57.62 16.88 33.31
C THR A 46 58.88 17.36 34.10
N LYS A 47 58.85 17.30 35.43
CA LYS A 47 60.00 17.71 36.26
C LYS A 47 61.28 16.88 36.00
N ASN A 48 61.10 15.61 35.63
CA ASN A 48 62.23 14.74 35.30
C ASN A 48 62.81 15.05 33.93
N ILE A 49 61.94 15.41 32.95
CA ILE A 49 62.34 15.91 31.62
C ILE A 49 63.16 17.18 31.78
N GLU A 50 62.69 18.17 32.55
CA GLU A 50 63.43 19.42 32.81
C GLU A 50 64.84 19.18 33.42
N LYS A 51 64.95 18.18 34.32
CA LYS A 51 66.26 17.81 34.87
C LYS A 51 67.19 17.20 33.84
N LEU A 52 66.68 16.37 32.93
CA LEU A 52 67.48 15.72 31.90
C LEU A 52 67.87 16.70 30.80
N LEU A 53 67.04 17.65 30.45
CA LEU A 53 67.35 18.70 29.48
C LEU A 53 68.55 19.57 29.86
N LYS A 54 68.87 19.66 31.17
CA LYS A 54 70.09 20.34 31.67
C LYS A 54 71.38 19.55 31.40
N LYS A 55 71.29 18.28 30.95
CA LYS A 55 72.42 17.38 30.72
C LYS A 55 72.85 17.30 29.23
N ASN A 56 72.44 18.21 28.38
CA ASN A 56 72.75 18.24 26.96
C ASN A 56 72.31 16.99 26.19
N ILE A 57 71.12 16.49 26.44
CA ILE A 57 70.46 15.39 25.72
C ILE A 57 69.93 15.90 24.39
N ASP A 58 69.99 15.06 23.34
CA ASP A 58 69.26 15.35 22.09
C ASP A 58 67.75 15.33 22.35
N ILE A 59 67.13 16.52 22.39
CA ILE A 59 65.71 16.71 22.63
C ILE A 59 64.83 16.03 21.58
N ASN A 60 65.41 15.78 20.36
CA ASN A 60 64.75 15.17 19.22
C ASN A 60 65.10 13.69 19.05
N VAL A 61 65.72 13.08 20.06
CA VAL A 61 66.03 11.65 20.06
C VAL A 61 64.81 10.82 19.78
N LYS A 62 64.95 9.84 18.88
CA LYS A 62 63.89 8.88 18.55
C LYS A 62 64.08 7.58 19.31
N ASP A 63 63.01 6.96 19.75
CA ASP A 63 63.13 5.65 20.37
C ASP A 63 63.56 4.61 19.32
N THR A 64 64.12 3.50 19.80
CA THR A 64 64.62 2.43 18.95
C THR A 64 63.56 1.35 18.68
N ASN A 65 62.39 1.50 19.35
CA ASN A 65 61.27 0.55 19.28
C ASN A 65 60.24 0.95 18.23
N GLY A 66 60.00 0.07 17.28
CA GLY A 66 58.89 0.01 16.34
C GLY A 66 58.48 1.31 15.62
N MET A 67 58.08 2.35 16.35
CA MET A 67 57.51 3.57 15.77
C MET A 67 58.49 4.73 15.61
N LYS A 68 59.66 4.68 16.26
CA LYS A 68 60.68 5.75 16.25
C LYS A 68 60.12 7.13 16.64
N ASN A 69 59.30 7.16 17.71
CA ASN A 69 58.74 8.39 18.22
C ASN A 69 59.75 9.23 18.98
N THR A 70 59.62 10.55 18.92
CA THR A 70 60.32 11.48 19.80
C THR A 70 59.58 11.68 21.13
N ALA A 71 60.21 12.28 22.11
CA ALA A 71 59.56 12.67 23.38
C ALA A 71 58.33 13.57 23.13
N LEU A 72 58.42 14.50 22.17
CA LEU A 72 57.33 15.38 21.80
C LEU A 72 56.16 14.61 21.18
N ILE A 73 56.43 13.60 20.31
CA ILE A 73 55.37 12.78 19.69
C ILE A 73 54.66 11.99 20.80
N TYR A 74 55.37 11.37 21.73
CA TYR A 74 54.78 10.64 22.87
C TYR A 74 53.92 11.53 23.78
N ALA A 75 54.47 12.69 24.20
CA ALA A 75 53.74 13.60 25.09
C ALA A 75 52.49 14.19 24.40
N ALA A 76 52.54 14.43 23.10
CA ALA A 76 51.45 14.94 22.29
C ALA A 76 50.35 13.87 22.06
N ASP A 77 50.72 12.61 21.83
CA ASP A 77 49.82 11.48 21.67
C ASP A 77 49.00 11.18 22.96
N LEU A 78 49.68 11.29 24.11
CA LEU A 78 49.13 10.96 25.42
C LEU A 78 48.50 12.16 26.17
N GLY A 79 48.48 13.34 25.54
CA GLY A 79 47.80 14.53 26.08
C GLY A 79 48.52 15.20 27.28
N PHE A 80 49.86 15.01 27.45
CA PHE A 80 50.63 15.60 28.53
C PHE A 80 51.01 17.04 28.23
N LYS A 81 50.05 17.96 28.37
CA LYS A 81 50.18 19.37 28.05
C LYS A 81 51.45 20.04 28.60
N ASP A 82 51.71 19.87 29.88
CA ASP A 82 52.88 20.52 30.53
C ASP A 82 54.20 19.97 30.00
N THR A 83 54.27 18.67 29.73
CA THR A 83 55.42 18.04 29.08
C THR A 83 55.65 18.55 27.68
N VAL A 84 54.57 18.66 26.88
CA VAL A 84 54.63 19.25 25.53
C VAL A 84 55.12 20.68 25.59
N LYS A 85 54.64 21.49 26.54
CA LYS A 85 55.08 22.87 26.71
C LYS A 85 56.56 22.95 26.98
N VAL A 86 57.07 22.18 27.94
CA VAL A 86 58.50 22.16 28.28
C VAL A 86 59.38 21.74 27.10
N LEU A 87 58.97 20.71 26.36
CA LEU A 87 59.71 20.25 25.19
C LEU A 87 59.74 21.30 24.06
N ILE A 88 58.63 21.95 23.79
CA ILE A 88 58.54 23.00 22.76
C ILE A 88 59.33 24.23 23.18
N ASP A 89 59.24 24.67 24.43
CA ASP A 89 59.98 25.84 24.92
C ASP A 89 61.48 25.57 24.98
N SER A 90 61.89 24.31 25.12
CA SER A 90 63.28 23.86 25.07
C SER A 90 63.82 23.59 23.68
N GLY A 91 63.02 23.84 22.61
CA GLY A 91 63.50 23.77 21.21
C GLY A 91 63.23 22.43 20.50
N ALA A 92 62.32 21.59 21.01
CA ALA A 92 61.94 20.38 20.28
C ALA A 92 61.37 20.72 18.90
N ASP A 93 61.81 20.00 17.87
CA ASP A 93 61.33 20.18 16.48
C ASP A 93 59.94 19.51 16.34
N VAL A 94 58.90 20.34 16.13
CA VAL A 94 57.52 19.93 15.96
C VAL A 94 57.22 19.17 14.67
N ASN A 95 58.20 19.21 13.71
CA ASN A 95 58.04 18.64 12.37
C ASN A 95 58.69 17.27 12.20
N ILE A 96 59.28 16.72 13.26
CA ILE A 96 59.87 15.38 13.18
C ILE A 96 58.76 14.35 12.95
N ARG A 97 59.05 13.42 12.04
CA ARG A 97 58.16 12.33 11.66
C ARG A 97 58.65 11.00 12.25
N ASN A 98 57.71 10.22 12.78
CA ASN A 98 58.01 8.85 13.21
C ASN A 98 58.17 7.89 12.02
N GLU A 99 58.31 6.57 12.25
CA GLU A 99 58.50 5.53 11.23
C GLU A 99 57.37 5.46 10.21
N VAL A 100 56.13 5.71 10.68
CA VAL A 100 54.91 5.72 9.81
C VAL A 100 54.58 7.12 9.27
N GLY A 101 55.53 8.07 9.41
CA GLY A 101 55.39 9.43 8.86
C GLY A 101 54.53 10.36 9.70
N GLU A 102 54.12 10.00 10.92
CA GLU A 102 53.31 10.86 11.77
C GLU A 102 54.13 11.88 12.54
N THR A 103 53.62 13.10 12.66
CA THR A 103 54.15 14.20 13.47
C THR A 103 53.40 14.33 14.79
N ALA A 104 53.95 15.13 15.74
CA ALA A 104 53.29 15.41 17.02
C ALA A 104 51.86 15.98 16.84
N ILE A 105 51.64 16.87 15.84
CA ILE A 105 50.30 17.40 15.58
C ILE A 105 49.36 16.34 15.03
N MET A 106 49.81 15.41 14.18
CA MET A 106 48.97 14.30 13.69
C MET A 106 48.50 13.42 14.85
N LYS A 107 49.41 13.11 15.79
CA LYS A 107 49.06 12.30 16.99
C LYS A 107 48.07 13.04 17.87
N SER A 108 48.24 14.34 18.12
CA SER A 108 47.33 15.13 18.93
C SER A 108 45.93 15.23 18.32
N VAL A 109 45.82 15.47 17.00
CA VAL A 109 44.50 15.58 16.34
C VAL A 109 43.82 14.22 16.19
N PHE A 110 44.59 13.13 16.12
CA PHE A 110 44.06 11.78 16.08
C PHE A 110 43.52 11.34 17.45
N ALA A 111 44.31 11.61 18.53
CA ALA A 111 43.89 11.27 19.89
C ALA A 111 42.62 11.98 20.34
N ILE A 112 42.37 13.20 19.89
CA ILE A 112 41.14 13.94 20.20
C ILE A 112 39.87 13.27 19.66
N ASN A 113 39.95 12.46 18.59
CA ASN A 113 38.82 11.68 18.07
C ASN A 113 38.40 10.57 19.05
N PHE A 114 39.32 10.02 19.84
CA PHE A 114 39.01 9.00 20.83
C PHE A 114 38.55 9.61 22.17
N GLU A 115 39.11 10.77 22.55
CA GLU A 115 38.77 11.46 23.79
C GLU A 115 37.42 12.18 23.73
N THR A 116 36.91 12.58 22.54
CA THR A 116 35.55 13.10 22.37
C THR A 116 34.49 12.06 22.73
N ILE A 117 34.84 10.77 22.71
CA ILE A 117 33.96 9.67 23.11
C ILE A 117 33.97 9.51 24.64
N ASN A 118 35.08 9.84 25.34
CA ASN A 118 35.29 9.61 26.76
C ASN A 118 35.37 10.88 27.65
N GLY A 119 35.40 12.07 27.07
CA GLY A 119 35.13 13.37 27.73
C GLY A 119 36.16 13.96 28.67
N LYS A 120 37.31 13.32 28.93
CA LYS A 120 38.19 13.72 30.04
C LYS A 120 39.38 14.65 29.68
N ASN A 121 39.89 14.68 28.44
CA ASN A 121 41.13 15.38 28.12
C ASN A 121 41.05 16.32 26.89
N TYR A 122 39.87 16.62 26.40
CA TYR A 122 39.69 17.45 25.18
C TYR A 122 40.43 18.80 25.23
N ASN A 123 40.37 19.48 26.39
CA ASN A 123 40.99 20.79 26.56
C ASN A 123 42.54 20.70 26.48
N ASN A 124 43.16 19.66 27.01
CA ASN A 124 44.58 19.47 26.95
C ASN A 124 45.09 19.30 25.50
N TYR A 125 44.40 18.46 24.72
CA TYR A 125 44.78 18.28 23.31
C TYR A 125 44.59 19.56 22.47
N ASN A 126 43.56 20.33 22.77
CA ASN A 126 43.30 21.59 22.10
C ASN A 126 44.43 22.61 22.37
N ASP A 127 44.92 22.68 23.60
CA ASP A 127 46.04 23.52 24.01
C ASP A 127 47.37 23.02 23.38
N ILE A 128 47.59 21.70 23.36
CA ILE A 128 48.75 21.06 22.71
C ILE A 128 48.79 21.42 21.22
N ILE A 129 47.67 21.34 20.51
CA ILE A 129 47.55 21.71 19.09
C ILE A 129 47.92 23.18 18.91
N ASP A 130 47.45 24.07 19.79
CA ASP A 130 47.77 25.50 19.73
C ASP A 130 49.28 25.76 19.94
N MET A 131 49.91 25.10 20.90
CA MET A 131 51.34 25.19 21.14
C MET A 131 52.16 24.70 19.95
N ILE A 132 51.84 23.54 19.38
CA ILE A 132 52.52 22.99 18.21
C ILE A 132 52.34 23.90 16.98
N MET A 133 51.13 24.43 16.76
CA MET A 133 50.86 25.38 15.67
C MET A 133 51.61 26.70 15.79
N SER A 134 51.85 27.17 17.03
CA SER A 134 52.63 28.41 17.25
C SER A 134 54.08 28.31 16.79
N LYS A 135 54.61 27.09 16.59
CA LYS A 135 55.99 26.80 16.14
C LYS A 135 56.08 26.40 14.66
N ASN A 136 55.15 26.86 13.83
CA ASN A 136 55.14 26.61 12.39
C ASN A 136 55.08 25.14 11.99
N ALA A 137 54.22 24.34 12.64
CA ALA A 137 53.99 22.95 12.26
C ALA A 137 53.64 22.82 10.76
N ASN A 138 54.30 21.87 10.10
CA ASN A 138 54.00 21.57 8.70
C ASN A 138 52.79 20.64 8.59
N LEU A 139 51.69 21.18 8.09
CA LEU A 139 50.43 20.46 7.92
C LEU A 139 50.31 19.72 6.59
N GLU A 140 51.29 19.87 5.68
CA GLU A 140 51.35 19.20 4.37
C GLU A 140 51.95 17.79 4.47
N TYR A 141 52.65 17.48 5.56
CA TYR A 141 53.16 16.12 5.75
C TYR A 141 52.08 15.08 5.75
N MET A 142 52.37 13.94 5.11
CA MET A 142 51.51 12.80 5.02
C MET A 142 52.12 11.60 5.78
N ASN A 143 51.27 10.85 6.47
CA ASN A 143 51.65 9.57 7.04
C ASN A 143 51.71 8.48 5.96
N SER A 144 52.06 7.24 6.33
CA SER A 144 52.12 6.07 5.43
C SER A 144 50.78 5.75 4.75
N GLN A 145 49.65 6.23 5.31
CA GLN A 145 48.31 6.10 4.75
C GLN A 145 47.91 7.31 3.86
N LYS A 146 48.89 8.15 3.49
CA LYS A 146 48.67 9.39 2.73
C LYS A 146 47.70 10.37 3.41
N GLN A 147 47.66 10.40 4.73
CA GLN A 147 46.80 11.30 5.50
C GLN A 147 47.61 12.44 6.11
N THR A 148 47.10 13.65 6.04
CA THR A 148 47.64 14.85 6.68
C THR A 148 46.97 15.07 8.05
N ALA A 149 47.54 15.97 8.88
CA ALA A 149 46.96 16.38 10.14
C ALA A 149 45.51 16.92 9.99
N LEU A 150 45.21 17.65 8.93
CA LEU A 150 43.89 18.18 8.66
C LEU A 150 42.90 17.07 8.28
N MET A 151 43.35 16.02 7.61
CA MET A 151 42.51 14.84 7.30
C MET A 151 42.17 14.04 8.54
N LEU A 152 43.09 13.94 9.47
CA LEU A 152 42.92 13.22 10.73
C LEU A 152 42.04 13.98 11.75
N ALA A 153 42.01 15.32 11.67
CA ALA A 153 41.32 16.18 12.63
C ALA A 153 39.80 16.06 12.56
N PRO A 154 39.08 16.01 13.71
CA PRO A 154 37.65 16.19 13.74
C PRO A 154 37.25 17.57 13.20
N SER A 155 36.00 17.71 12.72
CA SER A 155 35.55 18.91 11.98
C SER A 155 35.80 20.21 12.72
N GLN A 156 35.58 20.24 14.03
CA GLN A 156 35.76 21.44 14.85
C GLN A 156 37.26 21.87 14.91
N ILE A 157 38.14 20.92 15.14
CA ILE A 157 39.59 21.16 15.17
C ILE A 157 40.10 21.50 13.77
N ARG A 158 39.62 20.80 12.75
CA ARG A 158 39.98 21.09 11.33
C ARG A 158 39.64 22.52 10.95
N ASN A 159 38.44 22.98 11.30
CA ASN A 159 38.03 24.36 11.02
C ASN A 159 38.89 25.40 11.75
N LYS A 160 39.34 25.09 12.98
CA LYS A 160 40.28 25.93 13.75
C LYS A 160 41.64 25.97 13.04
N LEU A 161 42.18 24.83 12.62
CA LEU A 161 43.46 24.75 11.91
C LEU A 161 43.41 25.48 10.57
N ILE A 162 42.34 25.36 9.80
CA ILE A 162 42.11 26.06 8.53
C ILE A 162 42.16 27.58 8.77
N ARG A 163 41.50 28.10 9.81
CA ARG A 163 41.51 29.52 10.12
C ARG A 163 42.95 29.99 10.43
N LYS A 164 43.71 29.27 11.24
CA LYS A 164 45.10 29.60 11.56
C LYS A 164 46.01 29.56 10.35
N ILE A 165 45.81 28.61 9.41
CA ILE A 165 46.56 28.55 8.16
C ILE A 165 46.30 29.81 7.30
N LYS A 166 45.04 30.23 7.22
CA LYS A 166 44.65 31.44 6.48
C LYS A 166 45.21 32.72 7.09
N GLU A 167 45.20 32.82 8.40
CA GLU A 167 45.81 33.94 9.14
C GLU A 167 47.30 34.04 8.82
N GLY A 168 48.00 32.91 8.60
CA GLY A 168 49.41 32.84 8.17
C GLY A 168 49.66 32.94 6.67
N ASN A 169 48.65 33.30 5.85
CA ASN A 169 48.72 33.40 4.37
C ASN A 169 49.22 32.12 3.66
N LYS A 170 49.06 30.95 4.28
CA LYS A 170 49.41 29.65 3.68
C LYS A 170 48.26 29.05 2.88
N ASN A 171 48.58 28.27 1.84
CA ASN A 171 47.61 27.65 0.98
C ASN A 171 46.98 26.41 1.62
N VAL A 172 45.68 26.47 1.93
CA VAL A 172 44.94 25.39 2.60
C VAL A 172 44.85 24.12 1.74
N LYS A 173 44.77 24.23 0.42
CA LYS A 173 44.60 23.10 -0.48
C LYS A 173 45.70 22.04 -0.37
N ASN A 174 46.95 22.48 -0.21
CA ASN A 174 48.10 21.58 -0.13
C ASN A 174 48.07 20.67 1.10
N CYS A 175 47.26 21.02 2.10
CA CYS A 175 47.13 20.25 3.33
C CYS A 175 46.12 19.09 3.24
N PHE A 176 45.48 18.83 2.09
CA PHE A 176 44.46 17.80 1.90
C PHE A 176 44.82 16.74 0.84
N GLY A 177 46.09 16.64 0.48
CA GLY A 177 46.54 15.65 -0.50
C GLY A 177 46.04 15.91 -1.92
N ASP A 178 46.01 14.83 -2.74
CA ASP A 178 45.77 14.95 -4.17
C ASP A 178 44.32 15.31 -4.52
N TYR A 179 43.32 14.95 -3.65
CA TYR A 179 41.90 15.09 -3.97
C TYR A 179 41.11 15.81 -2.86
N PRO A 180 41.41 17.09 -2.58
CA PRO A 180 40.87 17.79 -1.40
C PRO A 180 39.36 17.92 -1.38
N LEU A 181 38.70 18.21 -2.51
CA LEU A 181 37.24 18.31 -2.58
C LEU A 181 36.55 16.95 -2.46
N ILE A 182 37.16 15.89 -2.99
CA ILE A 182 36.65 14.52 -2.84
C ILE A 182 36.74 14.10 -1.38
N TYR A 183 37.82 14.43 -0.70
CA TYR A 183 37.94 14.22 0.74
C TYR A 183 36.84 14.96 1.51
N ALA A 184 36.63 16.26 1.25
CA ALA A 184 35.59 17.04 1.92
C ALA A 184 34.18 16.45 1.70
N ALA A 185 33.89 16.00 0.48
CA ALA A 185 32.63 15.34 0.15
C ALA A 185 32.47 14.03 0.90
N SER A 186 33.51 13.19 0.99
CA SER A 186 33.47 11.92 1.72
C SER A 186 33.21 12.10 3.22
N LYS A 187 33.78 13.16 3.81
CA LYS A 187 33.61 13.49 5.25
C LYS A 187 32.38 14.32 5.58
N ASN A 188 31.56 14.67 4.59
CA ASN A 188 30.39 15.54 4.73
C ASN A 188 30.74 16.93 5.33
N ASP A 189 31.89 17.48 4.97
CA ASP A 189 32.38 18.74 5.51
C ASP A 189 32.03 19.92 4.58
N SER A 190 30.89 20.54 4.82
CA SER A 190 30.39 21.65 4.00
C SER A 190 31.20 22.92 4.17
N TYR A 191 31.81 23.17 5.35
CA TYR A 191 32.67 24.31 5.57
C TYR A 191 33.96 24.15 4.75
N LEU A 192 34.63 23.00 4.85
CA LEU A 192 35.82 22.70 4.08
C LEU A 192 35.55 22.78 2.57
N THR A 193 34.40 22.23 2.10
CA THR A 193 34.00 22.31 0.68
C THR A 193 33.97 23.78 0.20
N ARG A 194 33.33 24.68 0.97
CA ARG A 194 33.28 26.11 0.62
C ARG A 194 34.65 26.76 0.64
N VAL A 195 35.47 26.44 1.65
CA VAL A 195 36.84 26.97 1.72
C VAL A 195 37.65 26.56 0.49
N LEU A 196 37.62 25.28 0.11
CA LEU A 196 38.41 24.76 -1.02
C LEU A 196 37.96 25.35 -2.37
N ILE A 197 36.64 25.55 -2.56
CA ILE A 197 36.12 26.24 -3.76
C ILE A 197 36.61 27.68 -3.81
N ASN A 198 36.59 28.40 -2.68
CA ASN A 198 37.11 29.78 -2.61
C ASN A 198 38.61 29.84 -2.87
N GLU A 199 39.36 28.79 -2.52
CA GLU A 199 40.77 28.63 -2.85
C GLU A 199 41.02 28.21 -4.32
N ARG A 200 39.99 28.19 -5.15
CA ARG A 200 40.04 27.83 -6.57
C ARG A 200 40.63 26.43 -6.85
N VAL A 201 40.38 25.48 -5.97
CA VAL A 201 40.66 24.07 -6.25
C VAL A 201 39.83 23.62 -7.44
N ASP A 202 40.39 22.76 -8.30
CA ASP A 202 39.62 22.23 -9.43
C ASP A 202 38.40 21.42 -8.93
N ILE A 203 37.24 22.01 -9.13
CA ILE A 203 35.96 21.44 -8.67
C ILE A 203 35.59 20.14 -9.40
N ASN A 204 36.22 19.90 -10.56
CA ASN A 204 35.95 18.75 -11.42
C ASN A 204 37.06 17.70 -11.37
N GLN A 205 38.04 17.86 -10.48
CA GLN A 205 39.13 16.91 -10.32
C GLN A 205 38.57 15.50 -10.05
N GLN A 206 39.13 14.52 -10.74
CA GLN A 206 38.79 13.11 -10.60
C GLN A 206 39.86 12.35 -9.83
N ASP A 207 39.48 11.43 -8.96
CA ASP A 207 40.40 10.50 -8.29
C ASP A 207 40.84 9.35 -9.21
N GLU A 208 41.57 8.39 -8.64
CA GLU A 208 42.05 7.20 -9.35
C GLU A 208 40.92 6.33 -9.91
N LYS A 209 39.72 6.42 -9.34
CA LYS A 209 38.48 5.72 -9.82
C LYS A 209 37.71 6.54 -10.84
N GLY A 210 38.15 7.77 -11.09
CA GLY A 210 37.43 8.73 -11.92
C GLY A 210 36.28 9.43 -11.18
N ASP A 211 36.17 9.29 -9.87
CA ASP A 211 35.12 9.94 -9.09
C ASP A 211 35.44 11.42 -8.89
N THR A 212 34.47 12.31 -9.11
CA THR A 212 34.53 13.72 -8.71
C THR A 212 33.92 13.89 -7.32
N ALA A 213 34.17 15.02 -6.67
CA ALA A 213 33.52 15.36 -5.40
C ALA A 213 31.99 15.33 -5.50
N LEU A 214 31.42 15.71 -6.66
CA LEU A 214 29.97 15.66 -6.91
C LEU A 214 29.47 14.23 -7.03
N ILE A 215 30.22 13.31 -7.67
CA ILE A 215 29.88 11.87 -7.72
C ILE A 215 29.87 11.28 -6.30
N VAL A 216 30.92 11.56 -5.51
CA VAL A 216 31.02 11.07 -4.12
C VAL A 216 29.91 11.63 -3.24
N ALA A 217 29.59 12.92 -3.34
CA ALA A 217 28.49 13.54 -2.61
C ALA A 217 27.14 12.91 -2.99
N SER A 218 26.95 12.61 -4.27
CA SER A 218 25.73 11.98 -4.80
C SER A 218 25.58 10.53 -4.35
N PHE A 219 26.69 9.78 -4.31
CA PHE A 219 26.70 8.39 -3.83
C PHE A 219 26.31 8.28 -2.35
N TRP A 220 26.86 9.18 -1.49
CA TRP A 220 26.65 9.16 -0.05
C TRP A 220 25.42 9.96 0.42
N GLY A 221 24.65 10.57 -0.46
CA GLY A 221 23.48 11.38 -0.11
C GLY A 221 23.81 12.71 0.58
N ARG A 222 24.97 13.30 0.30
CA ARG A 222 25.44 14.54 0.92
C ARG A 222 24.83 15.76 0.21
N TYR A 223 23.53 15.98 0.41
CA TYR A 223 22.76 17.00 -0.31
C TYR A 223 23.39 18.40 -0.22
N THR A 224 23.78 18.83 1.00
CA THR A 224 24.40 20.15 1.19
C THR A 224 25.67 20.31 0.39
N ILE A 225 26.52 19.27 0.35
CA ILE A 225 27.77 19.28 -0.43
C ILE A 225 27.47 19.30 -1.92
N ALA A 226 26.57 18.41 -2.39
CA ALA A 226 26.18 18.37 -3.78
C ALA A 226 25.63 19.73 -4.24
N LYS A 227 24.81 20.38 -3.42
CA LYS A 227 24.26 21.72 -3.69
C LYS A 227 25.37 22.76 -3.79
N ILE A 228 26.33 22.78 -2.86
CA ILE A 228 27.47 23.70 -2.88
C ILE A 228 28.30 23.48 -4.15
N LEU A 229 28.57 22.24 -4.56
CA LEU A 229 29.34 21.91 -5.76
C LEU A 229 28.57 22.33 -7.04
N ILE A 230 27.28 22.08 -7.11
CA ILE A 230 26.43 22.50 -8.25
C ILE A 230 26.40 24.03 -8.35
N ASP A 231 26.19 24.75 -7.25
CA ASP A 231 26.22 26.22 -7.22
C ASP A 231 27.61 26.78 -7.59
N GLY A 232 28.66 26.05 -7.22
CA GLY A 232 30.05 26.31 -7.61
C GLY A 232 30.37 25.96 -9.07
N LYS A 233 29.39 25.59 -9.89
CA LYS A 233 29.52 25.26 -11.32
C LYS A 233 30.31 23.98 -11.61
N ALA A 234 30.23 22.98 -10.74
CA ALA A 234 30.74 21.65 -11.05
C ALA A 234 30.05 21.09 -12.33
N LYS A 235 30.84 20.43 -13.19
CA LYS A 235 30.34 19.76 -14.39
C LYS A 235 29.55 18.51 -13.98
N VAL A 236 28.22 18.57 -14.11
CA VAL A 236 27.29 17.55 -13.60
C VAL A 236 27.33 16.22 -14.38
N ASN A 237 27.92 16.23 -15.61
CA ASN A 237 27.88 15.09 -16.54
C ASN A 237 29.20 14.29 -16.58
N ILE A 238 30.16 14.61 -15.73
CA ILE A 238 31.39 13.81 -15.66
C ILE A 238 31.00 12.42 -15.15
N ALA A 239 31.52 11.40 -15.87
CA ALA A 239 31.39 10.01 -15.48
C ALA A 239 32.69 9.47 -14.89
N ASN A 240 32.61 8.57 -13.93
CA ASN A 240 33.76 7.84 -13.43
C ASN A 240 34.18 6.71 -14.39
N LYS A 241 35.22 5.95 -14.05
CA LYS A 241 35.73 4.83 -14.88
C LYS A 241 34.72 3.70 -15.12
N LYS A 242 33.64 3.64 -14.33
CA LYS A 242 32.51 2.69 -14.50
C LYS A 242 31.38 3.26 -15.38
N GLY A 243 31.51 4.50 -15.84
CA GLY A 243 30.46 5.21 -16.55
C GLY A 243 29.33 5.72 -15.64
N ASP A 244 29.57 5.85 -14.32
CA ASP A 244 28.58 6.36 -13.39
C ASP A 244 28.71 7.87 -13.23
N THR A 245 27.66 8.62 -13.53
CA THR A 245 27.54 10.05 -13.30
C THR A 245 27.01 10.33 -11.89
N ALA A 246 27.09 11.59 -11.45
CA ALA A 246 26.47 12.03 -10.19
C ALA A 246 24.97 11.72 -10.16
N LEU A 247 24.24 11.95 -11.27
CA LEU A 247 22.80 11.67 -11.37
C LEU A 247 22.50 10.18 -11.25
N LYS A 248 23.28 9.31 -11.93
CA LYS A 248 23.10 7.86 -11.84
C LYS A 248 23.32 7.36 -10.42
N ASN A 249 24.36 7.84 -9.73
CA ASN A 249 24.63 7.48 -8.34
C ASN A 249 23.54 7.97 -7.38
N ALA A 250 23.04 9.20 -7.55
CA ALA A 250 21.97 9.74 -6.73
C ALA A 250 20.67 8.90 -6.86
N LEU A 251 20.31 8.52 -8.09
CA LEU A 251 19.12 7.71 -8.35
C LEU A 251 19.26 6.29 -7.80
N TYR A 252 20.41 5.64 -8.05
CA TYR A 252 20.66 4.26 -7.60
C TYR A 252 20.60 4.13 -6.08
N ASN A 253 21.13 5.13 -5.36
CA ASN A 253 21.14 5.17 -3.90
C ASN A 253 19.91 5.87 -3.29
N LYS A 254 18.89 6.17 -4.10
CA LYS A 254 17.61 6.80 -3.69
C LYS A 254 17.76 8.20 -3.06
N HIS A 255 18.79 8.93 -3.43
CA HIS A 255 18.99 10.30 -3.00
C HIS A 255 18.26 11.28 -3.93
N TYR A 256 16.91 11.23 -3.92
CA TYR A 256 16.06 11.92 -4.90
C TYR A 256 16.17 13.44 -4.85
N ASN A 257 16.47 14.02 -3.68
CA ASN A 257 16.73 15.46 -3.53
C ASN A 257 17.98 15.90 -4.29
N ILE A 258 19.03 15.07 -4.31
CA ILE A 258 20.25 15.33 -5.11
C ILE A 258 19.95 15.13 -6.60
N ALA A 259 19.23 14.06 -6.94
CA ALA A 259 18.80 13.82 -8.32
C ALA A 259 18.00 15.00 -8.87
N ASP A 260 17.04 15.53 -8.11
CA ASP A 260 16.25 16.71 -8.47
C ASP A 260 17.14 17.96 -8.70
N ALA A 261 18.13 18.20 -7.83
CA ALA A 261 19.07 19.29 -7.98
C ALA A 261 19.95 19.15 -9.25
N LEU A 262 20.39 17.92 -9.55
CA LEU A 262 21.18 17.62 -10.75
C LEU A 262 20.36 17.76 -12.04
N ILE A 263 19.11 17.32 -12.05
CA ILE A 263 18.18 17.50 -13.17
C ILE A 263 17.94 18.99 -13.43
N LYS A 264 17.74 19.80 -12.37
CA LYS A 264 17.63 21.25 -12.48
C LYS A 264 18.92 21.91 -12.98
N ALA A 265 20.07 21.33 -12.68
CA ALA A 265 21.37 21.75 -13.16
C ALA A 265 21.72 21.23 -14.59
N LYS A 266 20.73 20.71 -15.32
CA LYS A 266 20.85 20.19 -16.69
C LYS A 266 21.79 18.97 -16.81
N ALA A 267 21.70 18.05 -15.86
CA ALA A 267 22.34 16.75 -16.00
C ALA A 267 21.78 16.00 -17.23
N ASP A 268 22.63 15.17 -17.85
CA ASP A 268 22.23 14.35 -18.99
C ASP A 268 21.15 13.33 -18.57
N LEU A 269 20.00 13.39 -19.24
CA LEU A 269 18.82 12.58 -18.98
C LEU A 269 18.70 11.34 -19.87
N GLN A 270 19.67 11.15 -20.81
CA GLN A 270 19.68 9.96 -21.68
C GLN A 270 20.22 8.71 -20.98
N ILE A 271 20.65 8.83 -19.73
CA ILE A 271 21.08 7.68 -18.92
C ILE A 271 19.91 6.72 -18.67
N LYS A 272 20.20 5.42 -18.76
CA LYS A 272 19.26 4.37 -18.39
C LYS A 272 19.66 3.73 -17.07
N ILE A 273 18.67 3.47 -16.23
CA ILE A 273 18.83 2.74 -14.97
C ILE A 273 17.97 1.48 -15.07
N ASN A 274 18.62 0.31 -14.97
CA ASN A 274 17.94 -0.98 -15.18
C ASN A 274 17.22 -1.07 -16.55
N ASN A 275 17.81 -0.49 -17.60
CA ASN A 275 17.26 -0.39 -18.96
C ASN A 275 16.01 0.51 -19.08
N GLU A 276 15.65 1.28 -18.07
CA GLU A 276 14.52 2.20 -18.06
C GLU A 276 15.03 3.66 -18.10
N ASN A 277 14.27 4.56 -18.71
CA ASN A 277 14.55 5.98 -18.61
C ASN A 277 14.31 6.51 -17.19
N ILE A 278 14.84 7.71 -16.90
CA ILE A 278 14.80 8.30 -15.56
C ILE A 278 13.37 8.47 -15.04
N LEU A 279 12.43 8.91 -15.89
CA LEU A 279 11.04 9.15 -15.49
C LEU A 279 10.36 7.84 -15.11
N LEU A 280 10.56 6.78 -15.89
CA LEU A 280 10.03 5.46 -15.64
C LEU A 280 10.62 4.89 -14.35
N TYR A 281 11.93 5.03 -14.14
CA TYR A 281 12.59 4.61 -12.91
C TYR A 281 12.05 5.35 -11.67
N LEU A 282 11.93 6.68 -11.72
CA LEU A 282 11.40 7.49 -10.62
C LEU A 282 9.95 7.13 -10.29
N SER A 283 9.14 6.88 -11.30
CA SER A 283 7.73 6.51 -11.12
C SER A 283 7.52 5.23 -10.30
N LYS A 284 8.51 4.34 -10.32
CA LYS A 284 8.48 3.04 -9.60
C LYS A 284 9.13 3.10 -8.22
N ASN A 285 10.12 3.96 -8.03
CA ASN A 285 11.01 3.88 -6.87
C ASN A 285 10.91 5.08 -5.92
N ALA A 286 10.28 6.19 -6.34
CA ALA A 286 10.25 7.45 -5.61
C ALA A 286 8.83 7.89 -5.21
N TYR A 287 8.02 6.98 -4.63
CA TYR A 287 6.62 7.31 -4.33
C TYR A 287 6.48 8.44 -3.31
N ASP A 288 7.30 8.46 -2.25
CA ASP A 288 7.20 9.47 -1.18
C ASP A 288 7.86 10.81 -1.53
N TYR A 289 8.60 10.86 -2.63
CA TYR A 289 9.32 12.05 -3.04
C TYR A 289 8.56 12.81 -4.13
N ASP A 290 8.39 14.14 -3.94
CA ASP A 290 7.77 15.00 -4.96
C ASP A 290 8.79 15.43 -6.02
N TYR A 291 8.86 14.66 -7.11
CA TYR A 291 9.67 14.98 -8.29
C TYR A 291 8.88 15.65 -9.42
N SER A 292 7.66 16.14 -9.14
CA SER A 292 6.78 16.77 -10.14
C SER A 292 7.44 17.98 -10.83
N GLY A 293 8.26 18.72 -10.09
CA GLY A 293 9.06 19.81 -10.64
C GLY A 293 10.10 19.35 -11.66
N SER A 294 10.77 18.22 -11.39
CA SER A 294 11.78 17.64 -12.29
C SER A 294 11.17 17.04 -13.55
N ILE A 295 9.91 16.53 -13.49
CA ILE A 295 9.23 16.02 -14.68
C ILE A 295 9.20 17.07 -15.79
N ARG A 296 8.95 18.35 -15.48
CA ARG A 296 8.93 19.45 -16.46
C ARG A 296 10.26 19.59 -17.20
N ASN A 297 11.37 19.35 -16.50
CA ASN A 297 12.70 19.42 -17.11
C ASN A 297 13.04 18.16 -17.94
N MET A 298 12.35 17.05 -17.71
CA MET A 298 12.55 15.79 -18.41
C MET A 298 11.73 15.67 -19.71
N ILE A 299 10.58 16.36 -19.80
CA ILE A 299 9.58 16.20 -20.86
C ILE A 299 10.18 16.29 -22.27
N SER A 300 11.15 17.18 -22.49
CA SER A 300 11.77 17.36 -23.80
C SER A 300 12.87 16.34 -24.12
N SER A 301 13.33 15.59 -23.13
CA SER A 301 14.53 14.78 -23.24
C SER A 301 14.30 13.28 -23.07
N VAL A 302 13.16 12.86 -22.50
CA VAL A 302 12.84 11.44 -22.28
C VAL A 302 11.57 11.04 -23.00
N ASN A 303 11.50 9.78 -23.43
CA ASN A 303 10.23 9.22 -23.93
C ASN A 303 9.26 9.04 -22.75
N ILE A 304 8.30 9.97 -22.65
CA ILE A 304 7.29 9.97 -21.58
C ILE A 304 6.36 8.76 -21.60
N ASN A 305 6.24 8.11 -22.76
CA ASN A 305 5.39 6.94 -23.00
C ASN A 305 6.20 5.62 -23.03
N GLU A 306 7.47 5.64 -22.61
CA GLU A 306 8.27 4.42 -22.46
C GLU A 306 7.58 3.46 -21.50
N ARG A 307 7.63 2.16 -21.84
CA ARG A 307 6.95 1.09 -21.09
C ARG A 307 7.98 0.19 -20.43
N ASP A 308 7.71 -0.21 -19.22
CA ASP A 308 8.51 -1.22 -18.52
C ASP A 308 8.18 -2.65 -19.00
N LYS A 309 8.80 -3.67 -18.38
CA LYS A 309 8.57 -5.08 -18.69
C LYS A 309 7.11 -5.53 -18.49
N ASN A 310 6.36 -4.87 -17.64
CA ASN A 310 4.94 -5.12 -17.40
C ASN A 310 4.05 -4.31 -18.34
N GLY A 311 4.65 -3.53 -19.25
CA GLY A 311 3.95 -2.63 -20.15
C GLY A 311 3.48 -1.33 -19.48
N ASN A 312 3.84 -1.07 -18.23
CA ASN A 312 3.45 0.14 -17.55
C ASN A 312 4.24 1.34 -18.06
N THR A 313 3.56 2.44 -18.31
CA THR A 313 4.16 3.75 -18.47
C THR A 313 4.43 4.40 -17.10
N ALA A 314 5.21 5.47 -17.05
CA ALA A 314 5.38 6.26 -15.84
C ALA A 314 4.03 6.73 -15.25
N LEU A 315 3.07 7.09 -16.12
CA LEU A 315 1.73 7.48 -15.69
C LEU A 315 0.98 6.35 -14.98
N ILE A 316 1.06 5.11 -15.49
CA ILE A 316 0.46 3.93 -14.87
C ILE A 316 1.14 3.61 -13.55
N ASN A 317 2.48 3.64 -13.48
CA ASN A 317 3.20 3.38 -12.24
C ASN A 317 2.86 4.39 -11.13
N ILE A 318 2.76 5.69 -11.47
CA ILE A 318 2.31 6.72 -10.52
C ILE A 318 0.86 6.45 -10.08
N ALA A 319 0.00 6.01 -11.00
CA ALA A 319 -1.40 5.69 -10.72
C ALA A 319 -1.56 4.51 -9.74
N ILE A 320 -0.71 3.50 -9.83
CA ILE A 320 -0.70 2.32 -8.94
C ILE A 320 -0.25 2.69 -7.51
N GLY A 321 0.58 3.71 -7.33
CA GLY A 321 1.13 4.13 -6.05
C GLY A 321 0.07 4.72 -5.10
N LYS A 322 -0.65 3.88 -4.36
CA LYS A 322 -1.81 4.26 -3.53
C LYS A 322 -1.49 5.26 -2.41
N GLU A 323 -0.32 5.16 -1.79
CA GLU A 323 0.08 5.97 -0.62
C GLU A 323 0.85 7.25 -1.00
N ASP A 324 1.02 7.54 -2.29
CA ASP A 324 1.77 8.71 -2.76
C ASP A 324 0.97 10.01 -2.56
N LYS A 325 1.31 10.76 -1.50
CA LYS A 325 0.72 12.07 -1.21
C LYS A 325 0.91 13.11 -2.33
N ASN A 326 1.87 12.90 -3.22
CA ASN A 326 2.18 13.79 -4.34
C ASN A 326 1.65 13.25 -5.68
N ARG A 327 0.87 12.16 -5.67
CA ARG A 327 0.37 11.48 -6.86
C ARG A 327 -0.30 12.42 -7.86
N LEU A 328 -1.23 13.24 -7.40
CA LEU A 328 -1.93 14.21 -8.25
C LEU A 328 -0.97 15.21 -8.92
N LYS A 329 0.03 15.73 -8.18
CA LYS A 329 1.03 16.66 -8.73
C LYS A 329 1.88 16.00 -9.81
N LYS A 330 2.34 14.77 -9.57
CA LYS A 330 3.13 13.97 -10.51
C LYS A 330 2.31 13.64 -11.77
N ILE A 331 1.06 13.18 -11.60
CA ILE A 331 0.16 12.88 -12.74
C ILE A 331 -0.08 14.14 -13.58
N ARG A 332 -0.39 15.29 -12.95
CA ARG A 332 -0.56 16.56 -13.68
C ARG A 332 0.72 16.96 -14.44
N ALA A 333 1.89 16.77 -13.84
CA ALA A 333 3.16 17.06 -14.49
C ALA A 333 3.38 16.16 -15.72
N VAL A 334 3.12 14.84 -15.61
CA VAL A 334 3.23 13.89 -16.71
C VAL A 334 2.21 14.21 -17.82
N ILE A 335 0.96 14.54 -17.48
CA ILE A 335 -0.07 14.97 -18.44
C ILE A 335 0.36 16.25 -19.17
N SER A 336 0.94 17.23 -18.45
CA SER A 336 1.43 18.47 -19.08
C SER A 336 2.53 18.21 -20.12
N GLY A 337 3.26 17.10 -19.98
CA GLY A 337 4.23 16.59 -20.94
C GLY A 337 3.60 15.87 -22.15
N ARG A 338 2.30 15.92 -22.30
CA ARG A 338 1.56 15.25 -23.37
C ARG A 338 1.70 13.72 -23.36
N ALA A 339 1.78 13.12 -22.17
CA ALA A 339 1.70 11.68 -22.04
C ALA A 339 0.39 11.15 -22.64
N ASN A 340 0.47 10.04 -23.36
CA ASN A 340 -0.74 9.35 -23.83
C ASN A 340 -1.40 8.63 -22.64
N VAL A 341 -2.53 9.16 -22.19
CA VAL A 341 -3.28 8.68 -21.02
C VAL A 341 -4.01 7.36 -21.28
N ASN A 342 -4.11 6.92 -22.55
CA ASN A 342 -4.86 5.74 -22.96
C ASN A 342 -3.98 4.50 -23.20
N ILE A 343 -2.68 4.59 -22.93
CA ILE A 343 -1.82 3.40 -23.03
C ILE A 343 -2.26 2.38 -21.98
N GLN A 344 -2.42 1.15 -22.45
CA GLN A 344 -2.69 -0.01 -21.61
C GLN A 344 -1.40 -0.77 -21.31
N ASN A 345 -1.25 -1.26 -20.09
CA ASN A 345 -0.17 -2.18 -19.74
C ASN A 345 -0.43 -3.60 -20.28
N ASN A 346 0.42 -4.57 -19.93
CA ASN A 346 0.27 -5.95 -20.41
C ASN A 346 -1.01 -6.64 -19.91
N GLU A 347 -1.60 -6.18 -18.83
CA GLU A 347 -2.88 -6.68 -18.29
C GLU A 347 -4.10 -5.93 -18.86
N GLY A 348 -3.87 -4.92 -19.69
CA GLY A 348 -4.92 -4.08 -20.26
C GLY A 348 -5.31 -2.87 -19.40
N TYR A 349 -4.61 -2.60 -18.27
CA TYR A 349 -4.93 -1.47 -17.41
C TYR A 349 -4.45 -0.15 -17.99
N THR A 350 -5.32 0.86 -17.98
CA THR A 350 -4.96 2.27 -18.15
C THR A 350 -4.68 2.92 -16.78
N ALA A 351 -4.03 4.08 -16.77
CA ALA A 351 -3.85 4.85 -15.54
C ALA A 351 -5.19 5.19 -14.86
N LEU A 352 -6.24 5.46 -15.65
CA LEU A 352 -7.58 5.75 -15.12
C LEU A 352 -8.18 4.55 -14.37
N MET A 353 -8.02 3.32 -14.89
CA MET A 353 -8.49 2.10 -14.22
C MET A 353 -7.80 1.90 -12.88
N CYS A 354 -6.48 2.13 -12.82
CA CYS A 354 -5.71 2.00 -11.59
C CYS A 354 -6.19 2.98 -10.50
N ILE A 355 -6.45 4.24 -10.87
CA ILE A 355 -6.94 5.27 -9.93
C ILE A 355 -8.40 5.05 -9.56
N ALA A 356 -9.22 4.56 -10.49
CA ALA A 356 -10.64 4.33 -10.25
C ALA A 356 -10.91 3.40 -9.07
N SER A 357 -9.96 2.52 -8.74
CA SER A 357 -10.08 1.55 -7.65
C SER A 357 -9.84 2.14 -6.26
N ASP A 358 -9.13 3.26 -6.09
CA ASP A 358 -8.62 3.69 -4.78
C ASP A 358 -9.21 5.00 -4.22
N GLY A 359 -10.11 5.66 -4.92
CA GLY A 359 -10.89 6.76 -4.37
C GLY A 359 -10.40 8.19 -4.62
N ASP A 360 -9.29 8.38 -5.32
CA ASP A 360 -8.75 9.73 -5.57
C ASP A 360 -9.52 10.46 -6.69
N GLU A 361 -10.64 11.09 -6.31
CA GLU A 361 -11.51 11.84 -7.24
C GLU A 361 -10.76 12.96 -7.99
N ALA A 362 -9.84 13.66 -7.33
CA ALA A 362 -9.10 14.78 -7.95
C ALA A 362 -8.18 14.27 -9.08
N THR A 363 -7.55 13.13 -8.89
CA THR A 363 -6.70 12.48 -9.90
C THR A 363 -7.52 11.90 -11.04
N ILE A 364 -8.68 11.28 -10.75
CA ILE A 364 -9.64 10.83 -11.78
C ILE A 364 -10.05 11.99 -12.67
N ARG A 365 -10.45 13.12 -12.09
CA ARG A 365 -10.82 14.33 -12.86
C ARG A 365 -9.67 14.86 -13.72
N ALA A 366 -8.43 14.82 -13.22
CA ALA A 366 -7.27 15.26 -13.98
C ALA A 366 -7.06 14.39 -15.24
N LEU A 367 -7.19 13.06 -15.12
CA LEU A 367 -7.09 12.12 -16.23
C LEU A 367 -8.24 12.30 -17.24
N ILE A 368 -9.47 12.47 -16.76
CA ILE A 368 -10.64 12.74 -17.64
C ILE A 368 -10.44 14.05 -18.41
N SER A 369 -9.97 15.11 -17.75
CA SER A 369 -9.67 16.40 -18.39
C SER A 369 -8.58 16.28 -19.44
N ALA A 370 -7.67 15.31 -19.30
CA ALA A 370 -6.64 14.96 -20.28
C ALA A 370 -7.17 14.06 -21.43
N LYS A 371 -8.49 13.90 -21.53
CA LYS A 371 -9.18 13.09 -22.56
C LYS A 371 -8.88 11.58 -22.48
N SER A 372 -8.84 11.05 -21.25
CA SER A 372 -8.87 9.60 -21.08
C SER A 372 -10.11 9.01 -21.71
N ASP A 373 -9.95 7.95 -22.49
CA ASP A 373 -11.05 7.13 -22.97
C ASP A 373 -11.61 6.33 -21.77
N LEU A 374 -12.89 6.56 -21.48
CA LEU A 374 -13.57 6.02 -20.31
C LEU A 374 -14.08 4.59 -20.53
N ASP A 375 -14.15 4.16 -21.79
CA ASP A 375 -14.75 2.90 -22.22
C ASP A 375 -13.71 1.85 -22.65
N VAL A 376 -12.42 2.13 -22.42
CA VAL A 376 -11.35 1.13 -22.57
C VAL A 376 -11.62 -0.04 -21.63
N GLU A 377 -11.41 -1.24 -22.14
CA GLU A 377 -11.58 -2.49 -21.40
C GLU A 377 -10.22 -3.15 -21.15
N ASP A 378 -10.03 -3.68 -19.96
CA ASP A 378 -8.90 -4.55 -19.65
C ASP A 378 -9.09 -5.95 -20.24
N ARG A 379 -8.18 -6.90 -19.94
CA ARG A 379 -8.28 -8.28 -20.40
C ARG A 379 -9.55 -9.00 -19.94
N ASP A 380 -10.19 -8.57 -18.85
CA ASP A 380 -11.41 -9.14 -18.31
C ASP A 380 -12.68 -8.36 -18.70
N GLY A 381 -12.53 -7.35 -19.57
CA GLY A 381 -13.61 -6.49 -20.02
C GLY A 381 -14.03 -5.44 -19.00
N ASN A 382 -13.24 -5.23 -17.92
CA ASN A 382 -13.57 -4.19 -16.96
C ASN A 382 -13.16 -2.82 -17.48
N THR A 383 -14.04 -1.84 -17.31
CA THR A 383 -13.75 -0.42 -17.52
C THR A 383 -13.38 0.27 -16.21
N ALA A 384 -12.89 1.51 -16.28
CA ALA A 384 -12.63 2.32 -15.10
C ALA A 384 -13.89 2.47 -14.22
N LEU A 385 -15.07 2.59 -14.81
CA LEU A 385 -16.35 2.68 -14.08
C LEU A 385 -16.66 1.38 -13.31
N ILE A 386 -16.38 0.23 -13.93
CA ILE A 386 -16.56 -1.08 -13.30
C ILE A 386 -15.61 -1.21 -12.10
N TYR A 387 -14.32 -0.81 -12.24
CA TYR A 387 -13.37 -0.82 -11.13
C TYR A 387 -13.78 0.10 -9.98
N ALA A 388 -14.27 1.30 -10.28
CA ALA A 388 -14.79 2.21 -9.26
C ALA A 388 -15.97 1.59 -8.50
N ALA A 389 -16.89 0.90 -9.21
CA ALA A 389 -18.03 0.22 -8.60
C ALA A 389 -17.63 -0.99 -7.76
N GLN A 390 -16.67 -1.82 -8.22
CA GLN A 390 -16.13 -2.98 -7.49
C GLN A 390 -15.55 -2.58 -6.13
N ASN A 391 -14.87 -1.44 -6.07
CA ASN A 391 -14.20 -0.94 -4.88
C ASN A 391 -15.06 0.05 -4.06
N ASN A 392 -16.35 0.18 -4.39
CA ASN A 392 -17.27 1.10 -3.73
C ASN A 392 -16.79 2.57 -3.71
N ASN A 393 -16.04 2.97 -4.73
CA ASN A 393 -15.51 4.32 -4.86
C ASN A 393 -16.59 5.30 -5.36
N VAL A 394 -17.35 5.87 -4.44
CA VAL A 394 -18.44 6.81 -4.76
C VAL A 394 -17.93 8.05 -5.50
N GLY A 395 -16.85 8.66 -5.01
CA GLY A 395 -16.25 9.84 -5.64
C GLY A 395 -15.76 9.55 -7.06
N GLY A 396 -15.11 8.40 -7.25
CA GLY A 396 -14.64 7.92 -8.55
C GLY A 396 -15.77 7.70 -9.53
N VAL A 397 -16.83 6.98 -9.12
CA VAL A 397 -18.02 6.74 -9.97
C VAL A 397 -18.63 8.07 -10.40
N LYS A 398 -18.86 9.01 -9.46
CA LYS A 398 -19.42 10.33 -9.78
C LYS A 398 -18.54 11.14 -10.74
N ALA A 399 -17.21 11.08 -10.55
CA ALA A 399 -16.27 11.75 -11.45
C ALA A 399 -16.30 11.15 -12.86
N ILE A 400 -16.29 9.81 -12.96
CA ILE A 400 -16.32 9.10 -14.25
C ILE A 400 -17.64 9.36 -14.99
N ILE A 401 -18.78 9.29 -14.30
CA ILE A 401 -20.13 9.57 -14.89
C ILE A 401 -20.17 10.97 -15.52
N ARG A 402 -19.57 11.99 -14.89
CA ARG A 402 -19.49 13.35 -15.47
C ARG A 402 -18.76 13.41 -16.81
N GLY A 403 -17.84 12.47 -17.05
CA GLY A 403 -17.14 12.29 -18.32
C GLY A 403 -18.01 11.63 -19.41
N LYS A 404 -19.23 11.21 -19.09
CA LYS A 404 -20.20 10.54 -19.98
C LYS A 404 -19.69 9.22 -20.58
N PRO A 405 -19.29 8.23 -19.75
CA PRO A 405 -18.92 6.89 -20.22
C PRO A 405 -20.15 6.13 -20.72
N ASN A 406 -19.93 5.01 -21.40
CA ASN A 406 -20.98 4.02 -21.62
C ASN A 406 -21.27 3.27 -20.32
N LEU A 407 -22.35 3.65 -19.62
CA LEU A 407 -22.74 3.07 -18.33
C LEU A 407 -23.08 1.57 -18.39
N ASN A 408 -23.37 1.07 -19.60
CA ASN A 408 -23.90 -0.28 -19.82
C ASN A 408 -22.83 -1.27 -20.33
N LYS A 409 -21.56 -0.85 -20.40
CA LYS A 409 -20.44 -1.76 -20.68
C LYS A 409 -20.42 -2.89 -19.66
N GLN A 410 -20.22 -4.10 -20.13
CA GLN A 410 -20.23 -5.32 -19.34
C GLN A 410 -18.87 -6.02 -19.44
N ASN A 411 -18.35 -6.47 -18.32
CA ASN A 411 -17.15 -7.29 -18.30
C ASN A 411 -17.40 -8.72 -18.81
N LYS A 412 -16.37 -9.56 -18.83
CA LYS A 412 -16.48 -10.96 -19.27
C LYS A 412 -17.48 -11.80 -18.47
N ASN A 413 -17.88 -11.38 -17.28
CA ASN A 413 -18.95 -12.04 -16.51
C ASN A 413 -20.35 -11.48 -16.82
N GLY A 414 -20.45 -10.54 -17.77
CA GLY A 414 -21.70 -9.86 -18.11
C GLY A 414 -22.11 -8.79 -17.08
N ASN A 415 -21.25 -8.47 -16.11
CA ASN A 415 -21.58 -7.47 -15.09
C ASN A 415 -21.19 -6.06 -15.56
N ASN A 416 -22.13 -5.12 -15.43
CA ASN A 416 -21.89 -3.69 -15.53
C ASN A 416 -21.74 -3.05 -14.13
N ALA A 417 -21.45 -1.75 -14.08
CA ALA A 417 -21.26 -1.03 -12.84
C ALA A 417 -22.50 -1.05 -11.92
N LEU A 418 -23.72 -0.97 -12.50
CA LEU A 418 -24.98 -1.01 -11.72
C LEU A 418 -25.19 -2.37 -11.06
N MET A 419 -24.93 -3.46 -11.78
CA MET A 419 -25.04 -4.81 -11.24
C MET A 419 -24.08 -5.03 -10.07
N ILE A 420 -22.84 -4.58 -10.22
CA ILE A 420 -21.81 -4.68 -9.16
C ILE A 420 -22.19 -3.85 -7.95
N ALA A 421 -22.60 -2.59 -8.14
CA ALA A 421 -23.06 -1.72 -7.05
C ALA A 421 -24.27 -2.32 -6.32
N SER A 422 -25.20 -2.92 -7.07
CA SER A 422 -26.40 -3.57 -6.53
C SER A 422 -26.06 -4.82 -5.70
N LYS A 423 -25.16 -5.66 -6.20
CA LYS A 423 -24.63 -6.83 -5.50
C LYS A 423 -23.90 -6.43 -4.21
N ASN A 424 -23.08 -5.37 -4.24
CA ASN A 424 -22.34 -4.88 -3.08
C ASN A 424 -23.26 -4.20 -2.04
N GLY A 425 -24.41 -3.66 -2.46
CA GLY A 425 -25.36 -2.98 -1.60
C GLY A 425 -25.04 -1.51 -1.33
N ASN A 426 -24.29 -0.86 -2.22
CA ASN A 426 -23.95 0.55 -2.08
C ASN A 426 -25.06 1.44 -2.65
N GLU A 427 -25.92 1.97 -1.76
CA GLU A 427 -27.09 2.79 -2.12
C GLU A 427 -26.69 4.04 -2.92
N GLU A 428 -25.62 4.73 -2.52
CA GLU A 428 -25.20 5.98 -3.16
C GLU A 428 -24.68 5.75 -4.58
N LEU A 429 -23.95 4.64 -4.81
CA LEU A 429 -23.52 4.24 -6.16
C LEU A 429 -24.71 3.89 -7.04
N VAL A 430 -25.65 3.07 -6.53
CA VAL A 430 -26.83 2.67 -7.28
C VAL A 430 -27.65 3.91 -7.67
N ARG A 431 -27.94 4.81 -6.72
CA ARG A 431 -28.64 6.07 -7.03
C ARG A 431 -27.91 6.95 -8.05
N SER A 432 -26.57 7.03 -7.94
CA SER A 432 -25.75 7.82 -8.87
C SER A 432 -25.84 7.25 -10.31
N LEU A 433 -25.77 5.93 -10.47
CA LEU A 433 -25.86 5.25 -11.76
C LEU A 433 -27.27 5.36 -12.36
N ILE A 434 -28.32 5.20 -11.54
CA ILE A 434 -29.72 5.39 -11.95
C ILE A 434 -29.95 6.83 -12.42
N SER A 435 -29.51 7.82 -11.65
CA SER A 435 -29.62 9.23 -12.02
C SER A 435 -28.90 9.57 -13.33
N ALA A 436 -27.83 8.85 -13.64
CA ALA A 436 -27.10 8.94 -14.90
C ALA A 436 -27.75 8.15 -16.05
N LYS A 437 -28.89 7.50 -15.80
CA LYS A 437 -29.67 6.70 -16.76
C LYS A 437 -28.98 5.39 -17.20
N ALA A 438 -28.30 4.71 -16.26
CA ALA A 438 -27.87 3.35 -16.50
C ALA A 438 -29.09 2.43 -16.76
N ASP A 439 -28.94 1.49 -17.70
CA ASP A 439 -29.99 0.53 -18.03
C ASP A 439 -30.21 -0.45 -16.87
N LEU A 440 -31.39 -0.43 -16.28
CA LEU A 440 -31.78 -1.23 -15.11
C LEU A 440 -31.94 -2.70 -15.44
N ASN A 441 -32.18 -3.02 -16.72
CA ASN A 441 -32.69 -4.31 -17.19
C ASN A 441 -31.63 -5.16 -17.93
N ARG A 442 -30.38 -4.70 -18.00
CA ARG A 442 -29.28 -5.53 -18.51
C ARG A 442 -29.17 -6.81 -17.71
N GLN A 443 -28.79 -7.88 -18.39
CA GLN A 443 -28.61 -9.19 -17.80
C GLN A 443 -27.13 -9.60 -17.83
N ASP A 444 -26.64 -10.20 -16.74
CA ASP A 444 -25.32 -10.80 -16.67
C ASP A 444 -25.26 -12.14 -17.46
N LYS A 445 -24.14 -12.86 -17.36
CA LYS A 445 -23.99 -14.16 -18.06
C LYS A 445 -24.98 -15.23 -17.60
N ASP A 446 -25.52 -15.13 -16.41
CA ASP A 446 -26.52 -16.05 -15.86
C ASP A 446 -27.94 -15.58 -16.16
N GLY A 447 -28.07 -14.44 -16.82
CA GLY A 447 -29.35 -13.80 -17.14
C GLY A 447 -29.93 -13.00 -15.98
N ASN A 448 -29.17 -12.76 -14.90
CA ASN A 448 -29.65 -11.98 -13.75
C ASN A 448 -29.55 -10.49 -14.03
N THR A 449 -30.59 -9.74 -13.66
CA THR A 449 -30.59 -8.28 -13.68
C THR A 449 -29.97 -7.73 -12.37
N ALA A 450 -29.68 -6.41 -12.33
CA ALA A 450 -29.26 -5.73 -11.12
C ALA A 450 -30.24 -5.95 -9.95
N LEU A 451 -31.55 -5.99 -10.25
CA LEU A 451 -32.60 -6.28 -9.28
C LEU A 451 -32.47 -7.70 -8.72
N MET A 452 -32.31 -8.72 -9.58
CA MET A 452 -32.13 -10.11 -9.13
C MET A 452 -30.85 -10.26 -8.30
N LEU A 453 -29.75 -9.64 -8.70
CA LEU A 453 -28.48 -9.67 -7.95
C LEU A 453 -28.62 -9.02 -6.57
N SER A 454 -29.40 -7.95 -6.44
CA SER A 454 -29.68 -7.32 -5.14
C SER A 454 -30.46 -8.24 -4.20
N VAL A 455 -31.44 -8.98 -4.73
CA VAL A 455 -32.23 -10.00 -3.98
C VAL A 455 -31.32 -11.15 -3.55
N LEU A 456 -30.58 -11.76 -4.48
CA LEU A 456 -29.67 -12.88 -4.20
C LEU A 456 -28.63 -12.55 -3.13
N ASN A 457 -28.25 -11.27 -3.02
CA ASN A 457 -27.27 -10.77 -2.03
C ASN A 457 -27.94 -10.07 -0.84
N LYS A 458 -29.26 -10.22 -0.64
CA LYS A 458 -30.03 -9.71 0.52
C LYS A 458 -29.90 -8.19 0.73
N LYS A 459 -29.90 -7.42 -0.37
CA LYS A 459 -29.74 -5.96 -0.35
C LYS A 459 -31.10 -5.25 -0.43
N ASN A 460 -31.95 -5.41 0.57
CA ASN A 460 -33.37 -4.96 0.57
C ASN A 460 -33.55 -3.47 0.19
N LYS A 461 -32.64 -2.59 0.66
CA LYS A 461 -32.71 -1.18 0.31
C LYS A 461 -32.43 -0.94 -1.18
N ILE A 462 -31.52 -1.71 -1.78
CA ILE A 462 -31.24 -1.64 -3.23
C ILE A 462 -32.43 -2.14 -4.03
N VAL A 463 -33.07 -3.23 -3.58
CA VAL A 463 -34.30 -3.75 -4.19
C VAL A 463 -35.35 -2.64 -4.29
N LYS A 464 -35.60 -1.93 -3.18
CA LYS A 464 -36.55 -0.81 -3.14
C LYS A 464 -36.17 0.30 -4.13
N ILE A 465 -34.88 0.73 -4.12
CA ILE A 465 -34.38 1.78 -5.02
C ILE A 465 -34.56 1.39 -6.49
N LEU A 466 -34.26 0.15 -6.87
CA LEU A 466 -34.36 -0.32 -8.25
C LEU A 466 -35.83 -0.42 -8.71
N ILE A 467 -36.74 -0.87 -7.84
CA ILE A 467 -38.19 -0.95 -8.15
C ILE A 467 -38.76 0.46 -8.30
N GLU A 468 -38.47 1.38 -7.36
CA GLU A 468 -38.89 2.79 -7.46
C GLU A 468 -38.36 3.47 -8.73
N ALA A 469 -37.21 3.02 -9.23
CA ALA A 469 -36.62 3.50 -10.49
C ALA A 469 -37.23 2.85 -11.75
N GLY A 470 -38.15 1.88 -11.61
CA GLY A 470 -38.82 1.22 -12.71
C GLY A 470 -38.09 -0.01 -13.30
N ALA A 471 -37.28 -0.70 -12.50
CA ALA A 471 -36.68 -1.98 -12.94
C ALA A 471 -37.76 -3.01 -13.29
N ASN A 472 -37.60 -3.72 -14.40
CA ASN A 472 -38.58 -4.71 -14.86
C ASN A 472 -38.48 -5.99 -14.04
N ILE A 473 -39.55 -6.28 -13.30
CA ILE A 473 -39.68 -7.46 -12.43
C ILE A 473 -39.96 -8.78 -13.17
N SER A 474 -40.41 -8.70 -14.44
CA SER A 474 -40.85 -9.87 -15.22
C SER A 474 -39.72 -10.51 -16.05
N ILE A 475 -38.54 -9.93 -16.04
CA ILE A 475 -37.36 -10.50 -16.75
C ILE A 475 -37.02 -11.85 -16.10
N LYS A 476 -36.75 -12.84 -16.94
CA LYS A 476 -36.33 -14.18 -16.48
C LYS A 476 -34.86 -14.39 -16.73
N ASN A 477 -34.19 -14.98 -15.76
CA ASN A 477 -32.80 -15.41 -15.91
C ASN A 477 -32.69 -16.72 -16.73
N LYS A 478 -31.47 -17.22 -16.97
CA LYS A 478 -31.23 -18.45 -17.74
C LYS A 478 -31.85 -19.72 -17.12
N GLU A 479 -32.17 -19.71 -15.83
CA GLU A 479 -32.92 -20.77 -15.15
C GLU A 479 -34.43 -20.61 -15.32
N ASN A 480 -34.90 -19.73 -16.19
CA ASN A 480 -36.31 -19.37 -16.41
C ASN A 480 -37.01 -18.81 -15.15
N LYS A 481 -36.25 -18.22 -14.21
CA LYS A 481 -36.72 -17.61 -12.98
C LYS A 481 -36.83 -16.11 -13.12
N ASP A 482 -38.02 -15.58 -12.86
CA ASP A 482 -38.28 -14.17 -12.61
C ASP A 482 -37.89 -13.78 -11.15
N ILE A 483 -38.06 -12.50 -10.82
CA ILE A 483 -37.69 -11.98 -9.48
C ILE A 483 -38.44 -12.69 -8.37
N LEU A 484 -39.74 -13.00 -8.54
CA LEU A 484 -40.57 -13.69 -7.54
C LEU A 484 -40.07 -15.11 -7.29
N SER A 485 -39.65 -15.81 -8.35
CA SER A 485 -39.07 -17.15 -8.28
C SER A 485 -37.70 -17.17 -7.61
N VAL A 486 -36.90 -16.10 -7.81
CA VAL A 486 -35.59 -15.92 -7.16
C VAL A 486 -35.77 -15.68 -5.67
N ILE A 487 -36.77 -14.89 -5.27
CA ILE A 487 -37.09 -14.59 -3.87
C ILE A 487 -37.49 -15.84 -3.10
N ARG A 488 -38.28 -16.75 -3.67
CA ARG A 488 -38.80 -17.98 -3.00
C ARG A 488 -37.74 -18.91 -2.43
N LYS A 489 -36.46 -18.73 -2.78
CA LYS A 489 -35.30 -19.50 -2.26
C LYS A 489 -34.56 -18.85 -1.09
N GLY A 490 -34.95 -17.66 -0.61
CA GLY A 490 -34.15 -16.87 0.36
C GLY A 490 -34.86 -16.59 1.68
N TYR A 491 -34.07 -16.46 2.76
CA TYR A 491 -34.55 -16.28 4.15
C TYR A 491 -35.22 -14.92 4.46
N ASP A 492 -35.08 -13.88 3.60
CA ASP A 492 -35.56 -12.50 3.87
C ASP A 492 -36.81 -12.14 3.02
N TYR A 493 -37.54 -13.12 2.67
CA TYR A 493 -38.64 -13.14 1.73
C TYR A 493 -39.71 -12.08 2.00
N LEU A 494 -40.12 -11.93 3.27
CA LEU A 494 -41.28 -11.13 3.64
C LEU A 494 -41.08 -9.62 3.40
N ASN A 495 -39.87 -9.10 3.70
CA ASN A 495 -39.57 -7.70 3.53
C ASN A 495 -39.43 -7.30 2.06
N ILE A 496 -39.04 -8.25 1.21
CA ILE A 496 -38.79 -7.98 -0.22
C ILE A 496 -40.12 -8.02 -1.01
N ILE A 497 -41.05 -8.92 -0.67
CA ILE A 497 -42.34 -8.99 -1.33
C ILE A 497 -43.20 -7.74 -1.09
N GLU A 498 -43.18 -7.18 0.12
CA GLU A 498 -43.86 -5.90 0.40
C GLU A 498 -43.35 -4.76 -0.48
N ILE A 499 -42.08 -4.81 -0.87
CA ILE A 499 -41.46 -3.79 -1.75
C ILE A 499 -41.87 -4.02 -3.21
N ILE A 500 -41.92 -5.29 -3.66
CA ILE A 500 -42.17 -5.63 -5.06
C ILE A 500 -43.66 -5.59 -5.40
N CYS A 501 -44.49 -6.07 -4.51
CA CYS A 501 -45.93 -6.14 -4.67
C CYS A 501 -46.62 -5.50 -3.44
N PRO A 502 -46.61 -4.16 -3.34
CA PRO A 502 -47.28 -3.51 -2.23
C PRO A 502 -48.80 -3.80 -2.35
N ILE A 503 -49.32 -4.61 -1.41
CA ILE A 503 -50.73 -4.85 -1.31
C ILE A 503 -51.42 -3.57 -0.78
N ASN A 504 -52.51 -3.18 -1.39
CA ASN A 504 -53.25 -2.03 -0.89
C ASN A 504 -54.01 -2.37 0.38
N SER A 505 -54.41 -1.36 1.16
CA SER A 505 -55.07 -1.57 2.44
C SER A 505 -56.40 -2.32 2.33
N LYS A 506 -57.11 -2.19 1.24
CA LYS A 506 -58.37 -2.91 1.02
C LYS A 506 -58.15 -4.41 0.78
N GLU A 507 -57.14 -4.74 -0.04
CA GLU A 507 -56.77 -6.12 -0.33
C GLU A 507 -56.19 -6.82 0.91
N GLN A 508 -55.39 -6.10 1.71
CA GLN A 508 -54.89 -6.62 2.98
C GLN A 508 -56.05 -6.91 3.95
N ASN A 509 -57.00 -5.96 4.08
CA ASN A 509 -58.20 -6.16 4.90
C ASN A 509 -59.03 -7.31 4.38
N PHE A 510 -59.16 -7.48 3.06
CA PHE A 510 -59.89 -8.60 2.45
C PHE A 510 -59.31 -9.97 2.85
N ILE A 511 -57.98 -10.09 2.86
CA ILE A 511 -57.30 -11.29 3.32
C ILE A 511 -57.46 -11.49 4.84
N ASP A 512 -57.37 -10.39 5.63
CA ASP A 512 -57.47 -10.45 7.08
C ASP A 512 -58.90 -10.82 7.54
N TYR A 513 -59.93 -10.28 6.87
CA TYR A 513 -61.34 -10.65 7.13
C TYR A 513 -61.64 -12.11 6.80
N ALA A 514 -60.89 -12.72 5.87
CA ALA A 514 -61.02 -14.14 5.55
C ALA A 514 -60.70 -15.08 6.73
N LYS A 515 -60.18 -14.56 7.83
CA LYS A 515 -59.95 -15.31 9.05
C LYS A 515 -61.27 -15.68 9.78
N ASP A 516 -62.21 -14.73 9.90
CA ASP A 516 -63.41 -14.89 10.70
C ASP A 516 -64.54 -13.83 10.45
N ASP A 517 -64.34 -12.86 9.56
CA ASP A 517 -65.28 -11.77 9.29
C ASP A 517 -65.98 -11.91 7.94
N ILE A 518 -67.10 -12.65 7.97
CA ILE A 518 -67.92 -12.91 6.78
C ILE A 518 -68.59 -11.65 6.22
N ASN A 519 -68.89 -10.66 7.08
CA ASN A 519 -69.52 -9.41 6.66
C ASN A 519 -68.50 -8.49 6.00
N GLY A 520 -67.30 -8.45 6.55
CA GLY A 520 -66.15 -7.75 5.93
C GLY A 520 -65.84 -8.29 4.52
N ILE A 521 -65.82 -9.62 4.34
CA ILE A 521 -65.64 -10.26 3.04
C ILE A 521 -66.75 -9.87 2.07
N LYS A 522 -68.04 -9.98 2.46
CA LYS A 522 -69.19 -9.59 1.61
C LYS A 522 -69.13 -8.11 1.22
N SER A 523 -68.78 -7.22 2.17
CA SER A 523 -68.67 -5.79 1.90
C SER A 523 -67.61 -5.47 0.86
N LEU A 524 -66.43 -6.08 0.97
CA LEU A 524 -65.31 -5.84 0.03
C LEU A 524 -65.51 -6.53 -1.32
N LEU A 525 -66.20 -7.66 -1.41
CA LEU A 525 -66.55 -8.29 -2.69
C LEU A 525 -67.51 -7.43 -3.51
N ASN A 526 -68.35 -6.62 -2.88
CA ASN A 526 -69.20 -5.65 -3.56
C ASN A 526 -68.40 -4.47 -4.13
N ASP A 527 -67.20 -4.24 -3.64
CA ASP A 527 -66.26 -3.27 -4.16
C ASP A 527 -65.41 -3.91 -5.31
N LYS A 528 -65.87 -3.69 -6.53
CA LYS A 528 -65.24 -4.26 -7.74
C LYS A 528 -63.76 -3.85 -7.92
N SER A 529 -63.21 -2.97 -7.08
CA SER A 529 -61.80 -2.55 -7.12
C SER A 529 -60.89 -3.51 -6.36
N VAL A 530 -61.41 -4.49 -5.59
CA VAL A 530 -60.60 -5.46 -4.84
C VAL A 530 -60.23 -6.64 -5.73
N ASN A 531 -58.93 -6.93 -5.80
CA ASN A 531 -58.46 -8.15 -6.46
C ASN A 531 -58.67 -9.35 -5.52
N ILE A 532 -59.59 -10.24 -5.86
CA ILE A 532 -59.96 -11.41 -5.07
C ILE A 532 -58.78 -12.37 -4.85
N ASP A 533 -57.82 -12.38 -5.78
CA ASP A 533 -56.63 -13.24 -5.76
C ASP A 533 -55.38 -12.50 -5.30
N ALA A 534 -55.54 -11.30 -4.71
CA ALA A 534 -54.43 -10.58 -4.11
C ALA A 534 -53.74 -11.44 -3.07
N GLN A 535 -52.42 -11.40 -3.04
CA GLN A 535 -51.60 -12.12 -2.06
C GLN A 535 -50.96 -11.14 -1.07
N ASN A 536 -51.04 -11.46 0.22
CA ASN A 536 -50.32 -10.74 1.26
C ASN A 536 -48.83 -11.12 1.25
N LYS A 537 -48.06 -10.54 2.16
CA LYS A 537 -46.62 -10.81 2.32
C LYS A 537 -46.26 -12.28 2.60
N PHE A 538 -47.21 -13.07 3.04
CA PHE A 538 -47.05 -14.52 3.25
C PHE A 538 -47.41 -15.32 2.01
N GLY A 539 -47.88 -14.67 0.96
CA GLY A 539 -48.43 -15.31 -0.23
C GLY A 539 -49.86 -15.81 -0.05
N ASP A 540 -50.50 -15.53 1.11
CA ASP A 540 -51.89 -15.96 1.33
C ASP A 540 -52.84 -15.13 0.46
N THR A 541 -53.72 -15.79 -0.24
CA THR A 541 -54.97 -15.20 -0.74
C THR A 541 -56.05 -15.29 0.34
N ALA A 542 -57.17 -14.57 0.16
CA ALA A 542 -58.32 -14.71 1.05
C ALA A 542 -58.79 -16.18 1.11
N LEU A 543 -58.81 -16.91 -0.02
CA LEU A 543 -59.16 -18.31 -0.07
C LEU A 543 -58.23 -19.22 0.73
N ILE A 544 -56.90 -19.01 0.62
CA ILE A 544 -55.89 -19.75 1.40
C ILE A 544 -56.09 -19.45 2.89
N LYS A 545 -56.31 -18.19 3.24
CA LYS A 545 -56.48 -17.75 4.63
C LYS A 545 -57.75 -18.33 5.26
N ALA A 546 -58.90 -18.29 4.56
CA ALA A 546 -60.14 -18.88 4.99
C ALA A 546 -60.01 -20.41 5.18
N SER A 547 -59.35 -21.08 4.23
CA SER A 547 -59.13 -22.53 4.25
C SER A 547 -58.22 -22.98 5.40
N PHE A 548 -57.18 -22.22 5.70
CA PHE A 548 -56.29 -22.46 6.83
C PHE A 548 -57.00 -22.32 8.18
N ASN A 549 -57.99 -21.42 8.27
CA ASN A 549 -58.79 -21.18 9.51
C ASN A 549 -60.09 -21.98 9.56
N GLY A 550 -60.40 -22.81 8.56
CA GLY A 550 -61.56 -23.66 8.55
C GLY A 550 -62.92 -22.95 8.37
N GLN A 551 -62.90 -21.78 7.74
CA GLN A 551 -64.07 -20.91 7.56
C GLN A 551 -64.88 -21.33 6.33
N ASP A 552 -65.65 -22.41 6.48
CA ASP A 552 -66.39 -23.04 5.40
C ASP A 552 -67.42 -22.11 4.71
N ASP A 553 -68.08 -21.20 5.45
CA ASP A 553 -68.97 -20.20 4.87
C ASP A 553 -68.22 -19.13 4.06
N ILE A 554 -67.04 -18.67 4.51
CA ILE A 554 -66.22 -17.71 3.78
C ILE A 554 -65.61 -18.37 2.54
N VAL A 555 -65.14 -19.62 2.65
CA VAL A 555 -64.65 -20.40 1.51
C VAL A 555 -65.73 -20.52 0.44
N LYS A 556 -66.98 -20.84 0.84
CA LYS A 556 -68.11 -20.93 -0.07
C LYS A 556 -68.35 -19.61 -0.83
N ILE A 557 -68.34 -18.47 -0.14
CA ILE A 557 -68.54 -17.15 -0.74
C ILE A 557 -67.37 -16.81 -1.72
N LEU A 558 -66.16 -17.14 -1.34
CA LEU A 558 -64.99 -16.89 -2.21
C LEU A 558 -64.99 -17.76 -3.47
N LEU A 559 -65.47 -19.01 -3.37
CA LEU A 559 -65.65 -19.90 -4.50
C LEU A 559 -66.74 -19.40 -5.46
N GLU A 560 -67.87 -18.93 -4.91
CA GLU A 560 -68.96 -18.31 -5.66
C GLU A 560 -68.52 -17.04 -6.38
N ALA A 561 -67.52 -16.31 -5.82
CA ALA A 561 -66.92 -15.15 -6.42
C ALA A 561 -65.76 -15.48 -7.38
N ASN A 562 -65.56 -16.77 -7.73
CA ASN A 562 -64.55 -17.28 -8.64
C ASN A 562 -63.07 -17.02 -8.17
N ALA A 563 -62.78 -17.10 -6.89
CA ALA A 563 -61.40 -17.06 -6.39
C ALA A 563 -60.58 -18.22 -6.97
N SER A 564 -59.33 -17.93 -7.30
CA SER A 564 -58.39 -18.90 -7.90
C SER A 564 -58.02 -20.03 -6.92
N LEU A 565 -58.42 -21.28 -7.28
CA LEU A 565 -58.29 -22.46 -6.41
C LEU A 565 -56.83 -22.89 -6.14
N ASN A 566 -55.94 -22.65 -7.08
CA ASN A 566 -54.61 -23.27 -7.14
C ASN A 566 -53.45 -22.30 -6.86
N MET A 567 -53.78 -21.10 -6.39
CA MET A 567 -52.75 -20.16 -5.92
C MET A 567 -52.00 -20.81 -4.75
N GLN A 568 -50.70 -20.58 -4.73
CA GLN A 568 -49.83 -21.10 -3.68
C GLN A 568 -49.28 -19.95 -2.82
N ASP A 569 -49.27 -20.16 -1.51
CA ASP A 569 -48.55 -19.29 -0.58
C ASP A 569 -47.01 -19.46 -0.73
N ASN A 570 -46.28 -18.80 0.11
CA ASN A 570 -44.81 -18.83 0.11
C ASN A 570 -44.22 -20.18 0.50
N PHE A 571 -44.98 -21.02 1.14
CA PHE A 571 -44.60 -22.40 1.46
C PHE A 571 -45.08 -23.39 0.39
N GLY A 572 -45.66 -22.88 -0.68
CA GLY A 572 -46.26 -23.68 -1.75
C GLY A 572 -47.57 -24.32 -1.36
N HIS A 573 -48.22 -23.87 -0.27
CA HIS A 573 -49.51 -24.39 0.11
C HIS A 573 -50.63 -23.77 -0.74
N THR A 574 -51.55 -24.60 -1.19
CA THR A 574 -52.83 -24.17 -1.74
C THR A 574 -53.90 -24.20 -0.64
N ALA A 575 -55.05 -23.59 -0.89
CA ALA A 575 -56.21 -23.70 0.00
C ALA A 575 -56.54 -25.16 0.38
N LEU A 576 -56.48 -26.09 -0.60
CA LEU A 576 -56.72 -27.50 -0.38
C LEU A 576 -55.64 -28.18 0.47
N ILE A 577 -54.37 -27.80 0.28
CA ILE A 577 -53.25 -28.29 1.08
C ILE A 577 -53.45 -27.89 2.54
N ASP A 578 -53.80 -26.63 2.82
CA ASP A 578 -53.97 -26.12 4.16
C ASP A 578 -55.22 -26.73 4.84
N ALA A 579 -56.37 -26.80 4.16
CA ALA A 579 -57.55 -27.48 4.68
C ALA A 579 -57.26 -28.96 5.03
N SER A 580 -56.48 -29.64 4.15
CA SER A 580 -56.11 -31.05 4.34
C SER A 580 -55.12 -31.25 5.50
N ARG A 581 -54.23 -30.30 5.72
CA ARG A 581 -53.26 -30.31 6.81
C ARG A 581 -53.90 -30.09 8.16
N GLN A 582 -54.91 -29.20 8.20
CA GLN A 582 -55.62 -28.83 9.45
C GLN A 582 -56.78 -29.75 9.79
N GLY A 583 -57.23 -30.58 8.86
CA GLY A 583 -58.34 -31.52 9.11
C GLY A 583 -59.73 -30.92 8.88
N TYR A 584 -59.84 -29.86 8.07
CA TYR A 584 -61.12 -29.22 7.79
C TYR A 584 -61.86 -29.92 6.61
N ASP A 585 -62.59 -31.00 6.90
CA ASP A 585 -63.24 -31.87 5.92
C ASP A 585 -64.29 -31.14 5.07
N LYS A 586 -65.06 -30.23 5.65
CA LYS A 586 -66.03 -29.43 4.91
C LYS A 586 -65.39 -28.52 3.91
N VAL A 587 -64.29 -27.79 4.31
CA VAL A 587 -63.53 -26.91 3.45
C VAL A 587 -62.86 -27.74 2.35
N ALA A 588 -62.20 -28.83 2.69
CA ALA A 588 -61.55 -29.70 1.72
C ALA A 588 -62.55 -30.22 0.69
N LYS A 589 -63.76 -30.62 1.15
CA LYS A 589 -64.84 -31.06 0.25
C LYS A 589 -65.24 -29.94 -0.74
N GLN A 590 -65.53 -28.75 -0.24
CA GLN A 590 -65.91 -27.62 -1.08
C GLN A 590 -64.82 -27.32 -2.18
N LEU A 591 -63.55 -27.35 -1.80
CA LEU A 591 -62.46 -27.13 -2.72
C LEU A 591 -62.28 -28.23 -3.77
N ILE A 592 -62.52 -29.51 -3.34
CA ILE A 592 -62.50 -30.66 -4.25
C ILE A 592 -63.71 -30.61 -5.21
N ASP A 593 -64.86 -30.27 -4.72
CA ASP A 593 -66.08 -30.13 -5.53
C ASP A 593 -65.94 -28.99 -6.56
N ALA A 594 -65.25 -27.91 -6.19
CA ALA A 594 -64.90 -26.81 -7.07
C ALA A 594 -63.74 -27.14 -8.07
N LYS A 595 -63.23 -28.39 -8.08
CA LYS A 595 -62.18 -28.88 -8.98
C LYS A 595 -60.77 -28.27 -8.73
N ALA A 596 -60.43 -28.04 -7.46
CA ALA A 596 -59.05 -27.73 -7.09
C ALA A 596 -58.10 -28.85 -7.55
N ASN A 597 -56.90 -28.50 -7.95
CA ASN A 597 -55.87 -29.48 -8.36
C ASN A 597 -55.37 -30.25 -7.12
N LEU A 598 -55.65 -31.54 -7.07
CA LEU A 598 -55.36 -32.43 -5.94
C LEU A 598 -53.88 -32.75 -5.76
N ASN A 599 -53.06 -32.52 -6.81
CA ASN A 599 -51.70 -33.04 -6.93
C ASN A 599 -50.61 -31.96 -6.83
N ILE A 600 -50.95 -30.74 -6.49
CA ILE A 600 -49.97 -29.67 -6.25
C ILE A 600 -49.14 -30.05 -5.03
N GLN A 601 -47.82 -29.88 -5.19
CA GLN A 601 -46.84 -30.10 -4.12
C GLN A 601 -46.40 -28.79 -3.52
N ASN A 602 -46.31 -28.74 -2.19
CA ASN A 602 -45.67 -27.63 -1.49
C ASN A 602 -44.12 -27.67 -1.62
N ILE A 603 -43.41 -26.74 -1.01
CA ILE A 603 -41.93 -26.67 -1.06
C ILE A 603 -41.24 -27.92 -0.50
N TYR A 604 -41.94 -28.73 0.32
CA TYR A 604 -41.46 -30.00 0.86
C TYR A 604 -41.84 -31.20 -0.02
N GLY A 605 -42.41 -30.97 -1.19
CA GLY A 605 -42.89 -32.00 -2.08
C GLY A 605 -44.20 -32.65 -1.60
N LYS A 606 -44.86 -32.13 -0.55
CA LYS A 606 -46.05 -32.75 0.04
C LYS A 606 -47.31 -32.25 -0.64
N THR A 607 -48.18 -33.20 -1.03
CA THR A 607 -49.54 -32.95 -1.54
C THR A 607 -50.55 -32.88 -0.41
N ALA A 608 -51.80 -32.45 -0.72
CA ALA A 608 -52.94 -32.52 0.19
C ALA A 608 -53.14 -33.93 0.76
N LEU A 609 -53.03 -34.97 -0.10
CA LEU A 609 -53.16 -36.37 0.30
C LEU A 609 -52.06 -36.82 1.26
N ILE A 610 -50.81 -36.43 1.02
CA ILE A 610 -49.69 -36.74 1.91
C ILE A 610 -49.90 -36.09 3.29
N LEU A 611 -50.33 -34.84 3.34
CA LEU A 611 -50.51 -34.11 4.60
C LEU A 611 -51.72 -34.64 5.38
N ALA A 612 -52.86 -34.88 4.71
CA ALA A 612 -53.99 -35.51 5.36
C ALA A 612 -53.62 -36.87 5.96
N SER A 613 -52.87 -37.68 5.24
CA SER A 613 -52.42 -38.99 5.73
C SER A 613 -51.39 -38.87 6.87
N PHE A 614 -50.53 -37.89 6.86
CA PHE A 614 -49.53 -37.64 7.90
C PHE A 614 -50.17 -37.22 9.24
N TYR A 615 -51.24 -36.40 9.16
CA TYR A 615 -51.95 -35.87 10.34
C TYR A 615 -53.17 -36.66 10.76
N ASN A 616 -53.40 -37.85 10.18
CA ASN A 616 -54.50 -38.76 10.50
C ASN A 616 -55.95 -38.25 10.19
N HIS A 617 -56.06 -37.47 9.11
CA HIS A 617 -57.38 -36.96 8.68
C HIS A 617 -58.06 -37.93 7.69
N SER A 618 -58.58 -39.03 8.20
CA SER A 618 -59.13 -40.16 7.41
C SER A 618 -60.25 -39.73 6.45
N ASP A 619 -61.14 -38.82 6.87
CA ASP A 619 -62.24 -38.35 6.05
C ASP A 619 -61.75 -37.54 4.84
N ILE A 620 -60.75 -36.73 5.03
CA ILE A 620 -60.13 -35.98 3.94
C ILE A 620 -59.36 -36.91 3.00
N VAL A 621 -58.63 -37.90 3.54
CA VAL A 621 -58.00 -38.93 2.71
C VAL A 621 -59.02 -39.63 1.83
N LYS A 622 -60.19 -40.03 2.40
CA LYS A 622 -61.28 -40.64 1.66
C LYS A 622 -61.83 -39.72 0.56
N LEU A 623 -62.01 -38.43 0.85
CA LEU A 623 -62.49 -37.45 -0.12
C LEU A 623 -61.47 -37.31 -1.27
N LEU A 624 -60.18 -37.17 -0.97
CA LEU A 624 -59.14 -37.00 -1.96
C LEU A 624 -58.93 -38.24 -2.86
N VAL A 625 -59.00 -39.44 -2.24
CA VAL A 625 -58.89 -40.69 -2.96
C VAL A 625 -60.05 -40.87 -3.92
N ASN A 626 -61.30 -40.61 -3.44
CA ASN A 626 -62.48 -40.69 -4.26
C ASN A 626 -62.51 -39.67 -5.41
N ALA A 627 -61.90 -38.54 -5.20
CA ALA A 627 -61.71 -37.49 -6.23
C ALA A 627 -60.57 -37.76 -7.21
N GLY A 628 -59.81 -38.86 -7.06
CA GLY A 628 -58.74 -39.27 -7.97
C GLY A 628 -57.40 -38.66 -7.68
N ALA A 629 -57.14 -38.28 -6.45
CA ALA A 629 -55.78 -37.80 -6.09
C ALA A 629 -54.70 -38.87 -6.37
N ASN A 630 -53.57 -38.47 -6.94
CA ASN A 630 -52.48 -39.39 -7.27
C ASN A 630 -51.77 -39.89 -5.98
N ARG A 631 -51.99 -41.17 -5.65
CA ARG A 631 -51.45 -41.83 -4.44
C ARG A 631 -49.92 -42.06 -4.50
N ASN A 632 -49.33 -41.99 -5.70
CA ASN A 632 -47.92 -42.37 -5.95
C ASN A 632 -46.97 -41.19 -5.89
N ILE A 633 -47.46 -39.97 -5.70
CA ILE A 633 -46.59 -38.80 -5.54
C ILE A 633 -45.74 -38.97 -4.29
N LYS A 634 -44.45 -38.76 -4.46
CA LYS A 634 -43.45 -38.75 -3.38
C LYS A 634 -43.09 -37.33 -3.00
N ASP A 635 -42.93 -37.08 -1.72
CA ASP A 635 -42.37 -35.85 -1.21
C ASP A 635 -40.84 -35.80 -1.38
N ASN A 636 -40.18 -34.74 -0.89
CA ASN A 636 -38.72 -34.57 -1.00
C ASN A 636 -37.92 -35.62 -0.21
N ASP A 637 -38.57 -36.32 0.75
CA ASP A 637 -38.00 -37.45 1.50
C ASP A 637 -38.22 -38.80 0.78
N GLY A 638 -38.83 -38.78 -0.41
CA GLY A 638 -39.17 -39.96 -1.20
C GLY A 638 -40.36 -40.74 -0.67
N LYS A 639 -41.15 -40.16 0.26
CA LYS A 639 -42.29 -40.85 0.92
C LYS A 639 -43.62 -40.51 0.26
N THR A 640 -44.46 -41.54 0.09
CA THR A 640 -45.86 -41.41 -0.35
C THR A 640 -46.83 -41.29 0.85
N ALA A 641 -48.06 -40.93 0.60
CA ALA A 641 -49.15 -40.92 1.61
C ALA A 641 -49.27 -42.25 2.35
N LEU A 642 -49.22 -43.37 1.60
CA LEU A 642 -49.34 -44.74 2.19
C LEU A 642 -48.11 -45.04 3.11
N MET A 643 -46.92 -44.58 2.75
CA MET A 643 -45.73 -44.79 3.58
C MET A 643 -45.86 -44.08 4.92
N TYR A 644 -46.34 -42.83 4.93
CA TYR A 644 -46.60 -42.09 6.16
C TYR A 644 -47.68 -42.73 7.01
N ALA A 645 -48.80 -43.16 6.41
CA ALA A 645 -49.85 -43.84 7.13
C ALA A 645 -49.42 -45.16 7.81
N ARG A 646 -48.53 -45.93 7.11
CA ARG A 646 -47.95 -47.17 7.67
C ARG A 646 -46.95 -46.86 8.80
N GLU A 647 -46.09 -45.90 8.60
CA GLU A 647 -45.08 -45.50 9.59
C GLU A 647 -45.73 -45.00 10.89
N LYS A 648 -46.86 -44.30 10.77
CA LYS A 648 -47.65 -43.78 11.88
C LYS A 648 -48.65 -44.78 12.47
N GLY A 649 -48.90 -45.97 11.84
CA GLY A 649 -49.84 -46.98 12.33
C GLY A 649 -51.30 -46.65 12.08
N TYR A 650 -51.63 -45.81 11.10
CA TYR A 650 -53.01 -45.40 10.81
C TYR A 650 -53.71 -46.44 9.89
N SER A 651 -54.29 -47.52 10.51
CA SER A 651 -54.88 -48.66 9.82
C SER A 651 -55.93 -48.26 8.80
N ASP A 652 -56.83 -47.34 9.18
CA ASP A 652 -57.93 -46.89 8.34
C ASP A 652 -57.47 -46.18 7.09
N ILE A 653 -56.46 -45.28 7.23
CA ILE A 653 -55.87 -44.60 6.11
C ILE A 653 -55.08 -45.58 5.22
N VAL A 654 -54.34 -46.53 5.81
CA VAL A 654 -53.68 -47.61 5.06
C VAL A 654 -54.66 -48.37 4.19
N SER A 655 -55.82 -48.64 4.71
CA SER A 655 -56.88 -49.36 3.96
C SER A 655 -57.47 -48.51 2.81
N LEU A 656 -57.61 -47.20 2.99
CA LEU A 656 -58.08 -46.28 1.95
C LEU A 656 -57.03 -46.05 0.82
N LEU A 657 -55.79 -46.20 1.13
CA LEU A 657 -54.67 -45.91 0.18
C LEU A 657 -54.20 -47.16 -0.57
N ARG A 658 -54.61 -48.37 -0.16
CA ARG A 658 -54.37 -49.59 -0.91
C ARG A 658 -55.29 -49.66 -2.11
#